data_4da280270f714938a7d783e0f316f781
#
_entry.id   4da280270f714938a7d783e0f316f781
#
_cell.length_a   1.000
_cell.length_b   1.000
_cell.length_c   1.000
_cell.angle_alpha   90.00
_cell.angle_beta   90.00
_cell.angle_gamma   90.00
#
_symmetry.space_group_name_H-M   'P 1'
#
loop_
_entity.id
_entity.type
_entity.pdbx_description
1 polymer ?
#
loop_
_entity_poly.entity_id
_entity_poly.type
_entity_poly.pdbx_seq_one_letter_code
_entity_poly.pdbx_strand_id
1 'polypeptide(L)'
;MEQTDLRYLKSLAKQYPTVAAAATEIINLQAILSLPKGTEHFITDIHGEYDQFQHVLKNGSGAIKRKIEDEFGNAISQAEKKSIATLIYYPEQKMEQVIKTEENMEDWYKVTLYRLIRICKGASSKYTRSKVRKALPKDFAYVIEELLTGRPDVSDQEAYYNEIIHSVIRTGRATELVVAFCNLIRRLVVDHLHVVGDIFDRGPYPNLIMDTLMSHHSVDIQWGNHDISWMGAAAGNQALICNVIRISAKYGNLNLLEDGYGINLVPLARLAMNRYDKDPCSCFKLDYREEEYDVRDAMLDEKMHKAIAIMQFKLEGQMIVGHPEFGMENRLLLDKIDPAAGTVLIEGKKYPLRDLNFPTIDWEHPYELSADEADVMERLTAAFLNCEKLQRQVRFLFTKGSLYHVYNGNLLYHGCVPLNEDGSFTKVNIYGTEYAGKALYDVLESYARKGYYAIDPEEKKKGSDILWFIWENKNSPVFGKDKMTTFERYFVAEKATHVEPKNPYYRLLEKEEIVNAILAEFGLSGQEAHIVNGHIPIEAKKGESPVKCGGKLLIIDGGFSKAYQPKTGIAGYTLIYNSYGLVLAAHEPFESVEKAVSNGNDIVSHTILVQHVVRRKTVADTDNGKVMRENIRDLENLLQAYREGTIVENP
;
A
#
# COMPACT_ATOMS: atom_id res chain seq x y z
N MET A 1 32.99 15.85 28.78
CA MET A 1 32.44 15.50 27.44
C MET A 1 33.24 14.29 26.95
N GLU A 2 32.56 13.18 26.65
CA GLU A 2 33.24 11.97 26.17
C GLU A 2 33.84 12.22 24.77
N GLN A 3 34.90 11.49 24.41
CA GLN A 3 35.63 11.68 23.14
C GLN A 3 34.74 11.46 21.91
N THR A 4 33.70 10.63 22.03
CA THR A 4 32.68 10.36 21.02
C THR A 4 31.80 11.57 20.79
N ASP A 5 31.39 12.27 21.85
CA ASP A 5 30.54 13.49 21.77
C ASP A 5 31.26 14.63 21.05
N LEU A 6 32.56 14.81 21.32
CA LEU A 6 33.33 15.87 20.65
C LEU A 6 33.51 15.61 19.15
N ARG A 7 33.67 14.35 18.74
CA ARG A 7 33.75 14.00 17.30
C ARG A 7 32.46 14.26 16.58
N TYR A 8 31.36 13.95 17.20
CA TYR A 8 30.00 14.22 16.66
C TYR A 8 29.75 15.73 16.55
N LEU A 9 30.02 16.48 17.61
CA LEU A 9 29.86 17.95 17.59
C LEU A 9 30.74 18.63 16.53
N LYS A 10 31.97 18.15 16.31
CA LYS A 10 32.82 18.61 15.21
C LYS A 10 32.24 18.31 13.83
N SER A 11 31.53 17.21 13.69
CA SER A 11 30.79 16.90 12.44
C SER A 11 29.60 17.84 12.25
N LEU A 12 28.85 18.09 13.31
CA LEU A 12 27.71 19.01 13.32
C LEU A 12 28.15 20.47 13.04
N ALA A 13 29.30 20.87 13.55
CA ALA A 13 29.90 22.20 13.29
C ALA A 13 30.20 22.47 11.82
N LYS A 14 30.40 21.42 11.00
CA LYS A 14 30.55 21.60 9.53
C LYS A 14 29.25 22.04 8.85
N GLN A 15 28.09 21.67 9.40
CA GLN A 15 26.77 22.05 8.89
C GLN A 15 26.32 23.41 9.46
N TYR A 16 26.67 23.67 10.72
CA TYR A 16 26.32 24.91 11.43
C TYR A 16 27.61 25.58 11.96
N PRO A 17 28.37 26.24 11.07
CA PRO A 17 29.75 26.62 11.36
C PRO A 17 29.89 27.80 12.34
N THR A 18 28.78 28.46 12.70
CA THR A 18 28.78 29.61 13.63
C THR A 18 27.69 29.49 14.68
N VAL A 19 27.86 30.20 15.80
CA VAL A 19 26.82 30.41 16.83
C VAL A 19 25.52 30.91 16.20
N ALA A 20 25.59 31.85 15.26
CA ALA A 20 24.44 32.41 14.58
C ALA A 20 23.69 31.33 13.74
N ALA A 21 24.41 30.50 13.00
CA ALA A 21 23.83 29.42 12.20
C ALA A 21 23.12 28.38 13.07
N ALA A 22 23.78 27.92 14.14
CA ALA A 22 23.20 26.95 15.08
C ALA A 22 21.98 27.53 15.82
N ALA A 23 22.06 28.77 16.31
CA ALA A 23 20.94 29.44 16.97
C ALA A 23 19.74 29.65 16.04
N THR A 24 19.98 30.02 14.77
CA THR A 24 18.91 30.18 13.76
C THR A 24 18.18 28.84 13.54
N GLU A 25 18.90 27.73 13.44
CA GLU A 25 18.27 26.41 13.26
C GLU A 25 17.50 25.97 14.51
N ILE A 26 17.99 26.22 15.71
CA ILE A 26 17.23 25.98 16.94
C ILE A 26 15.91 26.74 16.93
N ILE A 27 15.94 28.04 16.59
CA ILE A 27 14.73 28.86 16.48
C ILE A 27 13.76 28.30 15.45
N ASN A 28 14.27 27.88 14.29
CA ASN A 28 13.48 27.27 13.22
C ASN A 28 12.81 25.97 13.70
N LEU A 29 13.56 25.05 14.28
CA LEU A 29 13.06 23.77 14.76
C LEU A 29 12.02 23.94 15.90
N GLN A 30 12.28 24.85 16.85
CA GLN A 30 11.34 25.16 17.92
C GLN A 30 10.02 25.75 17.39
N ALA A 31 10.09 26.64 16.40
CA ALA A 31 8.90 27.19 15.74
C ALA A 31 8.10 26.09 15.01
N ILE A 32 8.79 25.15 14.30
CA ILE A 32 8.16 24.03 13.62
C ILE A 32 7.42 23.11 14.60
N LEU A 33 7.99 22.86 15.78
CA LEU A 33 7.33 22.03 16.83
C LEU A 33 5.96 22.56 17.23
N SER A 34 5.71 23.86 17.10
CA SER A 34 4.43 24.50 17.43
C SER A 34 3.40 24.46 16.29
N LEU A 35 3.78 24.04 15.09
CA LEU A 35 2.84 23.89 13.97
C LEU A 35 1.89 22.72 14.20
N PRO A 36 0.68 22.74 13.62
CA PRO A 36 -0.23 21.60 13.67
C PRO A 36 0.40 20.33 13.11
N LYS A 37 0.09 19.17 13.72
CA LYS A 37 0.43 17.85 13.17
C LYS A 37 -0.05 17.74 11.74
N GLY A 38 0.80 17.20 10.85
CA GLY A 38 0.44 16.86 9.48
C GLY A 38 -0.68 15.82 9.39
N THR A 39 -1.27 15.69 8.22
CA THR A 39 -2.34 14.73 7.94
C THR A 39 -1.76 13.45 7.35
N GLU A 40 -2.03 12.32 8.00
CA GLU A 40 -1.67 10.98 7.56
C GLU A 40 -2.93 10.26 7.05
N HIS A 41 -2.80 9.56 5.93
CA HIS A 41 -3.84 8.69 5.39
C HIS A 41 -3.34 7.24 5.42
N PHE A 42 -4.24 6.33 5.80
CA PHE A 42 -3.97 4.89 5.83
C PHE A 42 -4.98 4.19 4.92
N ILE A 43 -4.47 3.40 4.00
CA ILE A 43 -5.26 2.58 3.07
C ILE A 43 -4.70 1.17 3.02
N THR A 44 -5.49 0.18 2.63
CA THR A 44 -5.08 -1.22 2.55
C THR A 44 -5.84 -1.96 1.45
N ASP A 45 -5.37 -3.15 1.08
CA ASP A 45 -6.05 -4.12 0.22
C ASP A 45 -6.52 -3.51 -1.12
N ILE A 46 -5.63 -2.73 -1.76
CA ILE A 46 -5.92 -1.98 -3.00
C ILE A 46 -6.12 -2.94 -4.17
N HIS A 47 -5.39 -4.05 -4.21
CA HIS A 47 -5.56 -5.16 -5.13
C HIS A 47 -5.72 -4.74 -6.60
N GLY A 48 -4.81 -3.92 -7.11
CA GLY A 48 -4.80 -3.55 -8.53
C GLY A 48 -5.95 -2.66 -9.02
N GLU A 49 -6.83 -2.17 -8.15
CA GLU A 49 -7.98 -1.32 -8.48
C GLU A 49 -7.54 0.14 -8.67
N TYR A 50 -6.84 0.40 -9.77
CA TYR A 50 -6.15 1.66 -10.04
C TYR A 50 -7.06 2.88 -10.08
N ASP A 51 -8.18 2.84 -10.79
CA ASP A 51 -9.05 4.01 -10.97
C ASP A 51 -9.66 4.47 -9.66
N GLN A 52 -10.13 3.53 -8.85
CA GLN A 52 -10.67 3.82 -7.53
C GLN A 52 -9.57 4.36 -6.60
N PHE A 53 -8.38 3.73 -6.60
CA PHE A 53 -7.22 4.19 -5.84
C PHE A 53 -6.82 5.62 -6.23
N GLN A 54 -6.74 5.91 -7.52
CA GLN A 54 -6.46 7.26 -8.03
C GLN A 54 -7.50 8.27 -7.56
N HIS A 55 -8.78 7.91 -7.59
CA HIS A 55 -9.84 8.80 -7.13
C HIS A 55 -9.71 9.12 -5.63
N VAL A 56 -9.47 8.10 -4.80
CA VAL A 56 -9.25 8.25 -3.34
C VAL A 56 -8.06 9.17 -3.04
N LEU A 57 -6.96 9.03 -3.79
CA LEU A 57 -5.81 9.93 -3.65
C LEU A 57 -6.14 11.36 -4.09
N LYS A 58 -6.83 11.52 -5.23
CA LYS A 58 -7.14 12.81 -5.83
C LYS A 58 -8.15 13.63 -5.00
N ASN A 59 -9.12 12.97 -4.37
CA ASN A 59 -10.08 13.65 -3.51
C ASN A 59 -9.59 13.81 -2.06
N GLY A 60 -8.41 13.21 -1.73
CA GLY A 60 -7.85 13.19 -0.38
C GLY A 60 -8.82 12.57 0.63
N SER A 61 -9.53 11.50 0.23
CA SER A 61 -10.55 10.83 1.05
C SER A 61 -11.58 11.82 1.64
N GLY A 62 -12.01 12.79 0.82
CA GLY A 62 -12.95 13.85 1.20
C GLY A 62 -12.33 15.05 1.91
N ALA A 63 -11.03 15.06 2.16
CA ALA A 63 -10.37 16.19 2.85
C ALA A 63 -10.39 17.47 2.01
N ILE A 64 -10.29 17.39 0.68
CA ILE A 64 -10.38 18.55 -0.21
C ILE A 64 -11.78 19.18 -0.14
N LYS A 65 -12.83 18.37 -0.17
CA LYS A 65 -14.21 18.85 -0.06
C LYS A 65 -14.46 19.56 1.28
N ARG A 66 -13.92 19.02 2.38
CA ARG A 66 -13.96 19.72 3.68
C ARG A 66 -13.22 21.05 3.65
N LYS A 67 -12.05 21.11 3.00
CA LYS A 67 -11.30 22.38 2.85
C LYS A 67 -12.06 23.43 2.04
N ILE A 68 -12.78 23.03 1.00
CA ILE A 68 -13.66 23.92 0.23
C ILE A 68 -14.81 24.41 1.10
N GLU A 69 -15.41 23.53 1.89
CA GLU A 69 -16.49 23.89 2.83
C GLU A 69 -16.02 24.86 3.92
N ASP A 70 -14.86 24.58 4.54
CA ASP A 70 -14.24 25.43 5.56
C ASP A 70 -13.93 26.83 5.03
N GLU A 71 -13.50 26.95 3.73
CA GLU A 71 -13.09 28.20 3.14
C GLU A 71 -14.25 29.07 2.65
N PHE A 72 -15.30 28.44 2.12
CA PHE A 72 -16.38 29.20 1.48
C PHE A 72 -17.71 29.17 2.26
N GLY A 73 -17.93 28.18 3.13
CA GLY A 73 -19.17 28.06 3.88
C GLY A 73 -20.40 28.25 2.97
N ASN A 74 -21.25 29.23 3.29
CA ASN A 74 -22.43 29.57 2.48
C ASN A 74 -22.17 30.66 1.41
N ALA A 75 -20.91 31.07 1.20
CA ALA A 75 -20.57 32.15 0.25
C ALA A 75 -20.71 31.74 -1.23
N ILE A 76 -20.66 30.44 -1.52
CA ILE A 76 -20.90 29.87 -2.85
C ILE A 76 -21.86 28.68 -2.77
N SER A 77 -22.53 28.41 -3.88
CA SER A 77 -23.52 27.32 -3.97
C SER A 77 -22.87 25.92 -3.87
N GLN A 78 -23.65 24.91 -3.52
CA GLN A 78 -23.20 23.53 -3.50
C GLN A 78 -22.76 23.04 -4.88
N ALA A 79 -23.39 23.52 -5.95
CA ALA A 79 -22.99 23.21 -7.32
C ALA A 79 -21.61 23.76 -7.66
N GLU A 80 -21.29 25.01 -7.25
CA GLU A 80 -19.97 25.61 -7.43
C GLU A 80 -18.91 24.86 -6.60
N LYS A 81 -19.18 24.52 -5.33
CA LYS A 81 -18.26 23.73 -4.49
C LYS A 81 -17.95 22.38 -5.15
N LYS A 82 -18.97 21.71 -5.67
CA LYS A 82 -18.84 20.44 -6.40
C LYS A 82 -17.99 20.60 -7.66
N SER A 83 -18.22 21.67 -8.43
CA SER A 83 -17.44 21.97 -9.65
C SER A 83 -15.97 22.22 -9.32
N ILE A 84 -15.67 23.00 -8.27
CA ILE A 84 -14.29 23.26 -7.81
C ILE A 84 -13.63 21.97 -7.32
N ALA A 85 -14.33 21.14 -6.54
CA ALA A 85 -13.81 19.86 -6.09
C ALA A 85 -13.45 18.98 -7.28
N THR A 86 -14.34 18.82 -8.25
CA THR A 86 -14.08 18.03 -9.47
C THR A 86 -12.90 18.59 -10.27
N LEU A 87 -12.76 19.91 -10.37
CA LEU A 87 -11.60 20.55 -11.01
C LEU A 87 -10.30 20.19 -10.28
N ILE A 88 -10.28 20.22 -8.95
CA ILE A 88 -9.08 19.86 -8.18
C ILE A 88 -8.74 18.37 -8.34
N TYR A 89 -9.75 17.48 -8.43
CA TYR A 89 -9.52 16.04 -8.60
C TYR A 89 -9.01 15.70 -10.00
N TYR A 90 -9.59 16.29 -11.03
CA TYR A 90 -9.35 15.98 -12.44
C TYR A 90 -9.14 17.26 -13.27
N PRO A 91 -8.06 18.02 -13.00
CA PRO A 91 -7.90 19.34 -13.59
C PRO A 91 -7.79 19.31 -15.12
N GLU A 92 -7.07 18.34 -15.70
CA GLU A 92 -6.88 18.26 -17.14
C GLU A 92 -8.21 17.98 -17.84
N GLN A 93 -8.94 16.93 -17.41
CA GLN A 93 -10.22 16.51 -18.00
C GLN A 93 -11.31 17.58 -17.81
N LYS A 94 -11.34 18.23 -16.63
CA LYS A 94 -12.30 19.28 -16.35
C LYS A 94 -12.02 20.54 -17.17
N MET A 95 -10.75 20.88 -17.36
CA MET A 95 -10.36 22.01 -18.22
C MET A 95 -10.77 21.79 -19.68
N GLU A 96 -10.57 20.57 -20.23
CA GLU A 96 -11.04 20.24 -21.58
C GLU A 96 -12.55 20.40 -21.74
N GLN A 97 -13.33 20.09 -20.72
CA GLN A 97 -14.77 20.30 -20.71
C GLN A 97 -15.11 21.79 -20.65
N VAL A 98 -14.51 22.54 -19.74
CA VAL A 98 -14.75 23.97 -19.51
C VAL A 98 -14.43 24.79 -20.78
N ILE A 99 -13.28 24.55 -21.40
CA ILE A 99 -12.85 25.25 -22.62
C ILE A 99 -13.89 25.11 -23.77
N LYS A 100 -14.61 23.99 -23.80
CA LYS A 100 -15.65 23.73 -24.82
C LYS A 100 -17.00 24.39 -24.53
N THR A 101 -17.28 24.70 -23.25
CA THR A 101 -18.62 25.10 -22.80
C THR A 101 -18.69 26.52 -22.25
N GLU A 102 -17.56 27.11 -21.84
CA GLU A 102 -17.51 28.43 -21.24
C GLU A 102 -17.40 29.50 -22.32
N GLU A 103 -18.31 30.48 -22.29
CA GLU A 103 -18.33 31.57 -23.26
C GLU A 103 -17.31 32.69 -22.91
N ASN A 104 -17.06 32.92 -21.62
CA ASN A 104 -16.13 33.94 -21.13
C ASN A 104 -14.99 33.33 -20.31
N MET A 105 -14.02 32.77 -21.00
CA MET A 105 -12.85 32.14 -20.37
C MET A 105 -12.02 33.09 -19.51
N GLU A 106 -11.95 34.38 -19.84
CA GLU A 106 -11.17 35.36 -19.08
C GLU A 106 -11.73 35.54 -17.66
N ASP A 107 -13.04 35.77 -17.55
CA ASP A 107 -13.70 35.92 -16.25
C ASP A 107 -13.73 34.58 -15.47
N TRP A 108 -13.91 33.46 -16.18
CA TRP A 108 -13.84 32.15 -15.56
C TRP A 108 -12.47 31.90 -14.92
N TYR A 109 -11.35 32.21 -15.62
CA TYR A 109 -10.01 32.09 -15.06
C TYR A 109 -9.79 32.96 -13.82
N LYS A 110 -10.24 34.22 -13.86
CA LYS A 110 -10.11 35.14 -12.73
C LYS A 110 -10.78 34.57 -11.48
N VAL A 111 -12.06 34.18 -11.60
CA VAL A 111 -12.86 33.65 -10.50
C VAL A 111 -12.27 32.33 -9.99
N THR A 112 -11.90 31.42 -10.91
CA THR A 112 -11.37 30.11 -10.56
C THR A 112 -10.01 30.21 -9.88
N LEU A 113 -9.08 31.02 -10.41
CA LEU A 113 -7.76 31.22 -9.78
C LEU A 113 -7.91 31.83 -8.39
N TYR A 114 -8.77 32.85 -8.22
CA TYR A 114 -9.04 33.43 -6.92
C TYR A 114 -9.52 32.37 -5.90
N ARG A 115 -10.43 31.48 -6.30
CA ARG A 115 -10.94 30.39 -5.44
C ARG A 115 -9.84 29.38 -5.12
N LEU A 116 -9.06 28.96 -6.11
CA LEU A 116 -7.96 27.99 -5.91
C LEU A 116 -6.86 28.55 -5.00
N ILE A 117 -6.52 29.83 -5.15
CA ILE A 117 -5.54 30.49 -4.28
C ILE A 117 -6.03 30.49 -2.83
N ARG A 118 -7.30 30.78 -2.57
CA ARG A 118 -7.87 30.75 -1.22
C ARG A 118 -7.80 29.36 -0.60
N ILE A 119 -8.22 28.32 -1.35
CA ILE A 119 -8.14 26.92 -0.89
C ILE A 119 -6.68 26.54 -0.62
N CYS A 120 -5.77 26.94 -1.50
CA CYS A 120 -4.34 26.65 -1.36
C CYS A 120 -3.72 27.36 -0.14
N LYS A 121 -4.10 28.62 0.14
CA LYS A 121 -3.73 29.33 1.38
C LYS A 121 -4.20 28.55 2.61
N GLY A 122 -5.45 28.10 2.64
CA GLY A 122 -6.01 27.28 3.72
C GLY A 122 -5.29 25.93 3.88
N ALA A 123 -4.94 25.26 2.77
CA ALA A 123 -4.21 24.00 2.80
C ALA A 123 -2.76 24.16 3.27
N SER A 124 -2.10 25.28 2.90
CA SER A 124 -0.71 25.58 3.23
C SER A 124 -0.50 26.15 4.65
N SER A 125 -1.56 26.60 5.33
CA SER A 125 -1.49 27.31 6.62
C SER A 125 -0.84 26.51 7.76
N LYS A 126 -0.80 25.18 7.65
CA LYS A 126 -0.17 24.27 8.62
C LYS A 126 1.33 24.04 8.37
N TYR A 127 1.93 24.71 7.37
CA TYR A 127 3.32 24.48 6.98
C TYR A 127 4.19 25.72 7.08
N THR A 128 5.50 25.50 7.17
CA THR A 128 6.48 26.56 6.94
C THR A 128 6.50 26.99 5.47
N ARG A 129 6.86 28.25 5.21
CA ARG A 129 7.06 28.75 3.83
C ARG A 129 8.07 27.89 3.06
N SER A 130 9.15 27.46 3.71
CA SER A 130 10.16 26.56 3.12
C SER A 130 9.58 25.24 2.64
N LYS A 131 8.70 24.61 3.43
CA LYS A 131 8.03 23.35 3.02
C LYS A 131 7.09 23.57 1.83
N VAL A 132 6.32 24.66 1.83
CA VAL A 132 5.45 25.03 0.70
C VAL A 132 6.28 25.28 -0.55
N ARG A 133 7.36 26.09 -0.45
CA ARG A 133 8.26 26.39 -1.58
C ARG A 133 8.84 25.14 -2.24
N LYS A 134 9.24 24.13 -1.44
CA LYS A 134 9.73 22.83 -1.95
C LYS A 134 8.65 22.04 -2.70
N ALA A 135 7.38 22.33 -2.46
CA ALA A 135 6.25 21.68 -3.13
C ALA A 135 5.82 22.40 -4.42
N LEU A 136 6.29 23.64 -4.66
CA LEU A 136 5.89 24.44 -5.82
C LEU A 136 6.38 23.81 -7.13
N PRO A 137 5.57 23.82 -8.19
CA PRO A 137 6.00 23.45 -9.52
C PRO A 137 7.02 24.47 -10.04
N LYS A 138 8.12 23.99 -10.64
CA LYS A 138 9.26 24.84 -11.05
C LYS A 138 8.84 26.00 -11.94
N ASP A 139 7.96 25.75 -12.90
CA ASP A 139 7.56 26.73 -13.93
C ASP A 139 6.68 27.87 -13.39
N PHE A 140 6.03 27.65 -12.24
CA PHE A 140 5.13 28.61 -11.61
C PHE A 140 5.55 28.97 -10.18
N ALA A 141 6.75 28.57 -9.72
CA ALA A 141 7.15 28.74 -8.33
C ALA A 141 7.06 30.20 -7.88
N TYR A 142 7.60 31.13 -8.66
CA TYR A 142 7.52 32.58 -8.38
C TYR A 142 6.07 33.06 -8.34
N VAL A 143 5.30 32.80 -9.39
CA VAL A 143 3.91 33.27 -9.51
C VAL A 143 3.03 32.75 -8.36
N ILE A 144 3.13 31.45 -8.04
CA ILE A 144 2.35 30.85 -6.96
C ILE A 144 2.80 31.40 -5.60
N GLU A 145 4.11 31.57 -5.38
CA GLU A 145 4.62 32.14 -4.12
C GLU A 145 4.09 33.58 -3.89
N GLU A 146 4.11 34.43 -4.89
CA GLU A 146 3.55 35.78 -4.83
C GLU A 146 2.04 35.77 -4.54
N LEU A 147 1.29 34.94 -5.26
CA LEU A 147 -0.16 34.79 -5.07
C LEU A 147 -0.54 34.21 -3.70
N LEU A 148 0.27 33.34 -3.12
CA LEU A 148 0.04 32.77 -1.79
C LEU A 148 0.43 33.72 -0.66
N THR A 149 1.44 34.58 -0.86
CA THR A 149 1.93 35.52 0.17
C THR A 149 1.31 36.89 0.06
N GLY A 150 0.86 37.26 -1.15
CA GLY A 150 0.24 38.58 -1.43
C GLY A 150 -1.07 38.77 -0.62
N ARG A 151 -1.33 40.03 -0.35
CA ARG A 151 -2.50 40.52 0.42
C ARG A 151 -3.36 41.41 -0.45
N PRO A 152 -4.29 40.84 -1.25
CA PRO A 152 -5.18 41.61 -2.12
C PRO A 152 -6.16 42.51 -1.35
N ASP A 153 -6.31 42.29 -0.05
CA ASP A 153 -7.09 43.09 0.88
C ASP A 153 -6.38 44.44 1.29
N VAL A 154 -5.10 44.59 0.90
CA VAL A 154 -4.31 45.80 1.13
C VAL A 154 -4.23 46.60 -0.17
N SER A 155 -4.72 47.86 -0.16
CA SER A 155 -4.84 48.71 -1.37
C SER A 155 -3.55 48.85 -2.18
N ASP A 156 -2.40 48.90 -1.51
CA ASP A 156 -1.10 49.05 -2.18
C ASP A 156 -0.65 47.78 -2.93
N GLN A 157 -1.21 46.60 -2.63
CA GLN A 157 -0.88 45.32 -3.25
C GLN A 157 -1.96 44.81 -4.19
N GLU A 158 -3.17 45.36 -4.14
CA GLU A 158 -4.29 44.91 -4.95
C GLU A 158 -4.00 44.95 -6.45
N ALA A 159 -3.49 46.09 -6.92
CA ALA A 159 -3.15 46.27 -8.34
C ALA A 159 -2.05 45.30 -8.81
N TYR A 160 -1.01 45.14 -8.01
CA TYR A 160 0.08 44.19 -8.28
C TYR A 160 -0.42 42.75 -8.37
N TYR A 161 -1.23 42.35 -7.41
CA TYR A 161 -1.82 41.00 -7.35
C TYR A 161 -2.70 40.70 -8.57
N ASN A 162 -3.56 41.67 -8.93
CA ASN A 162 -4.44 41.55 -10.08
C ASN A 162 -3.66 41.51 -11.40
N GLU A 163 -2.56 42.31 -11.53
CA GLU A 163 -1.75 42.32 -12.74
C GLU A 163 -1.00 40.98 -12.96
N ILE A 164 -0.62 40.26 -11.90
CA ILE A 164 -0.06 38.92 -12.04
C ILE A 164 -1.09 38.01 -12.71
N ILE A 165 -2.34 37.97 -12.22
CA ILE A 165 -3.41 37.15 -12.79
C ILE A 165 -3.71 37.54 -14.24
N HIS A 166 -3.85 38.84 -14.52
CA HIS A 166 -4.07 39.35 -15.87
C HIS A 166 -2.94 38.97 -16.83
N SER A 167 -1.69 39.08 -16.38
CA SER A 167 -0.53 38.72 -17.20
C SER A 167 -0.46 37.24 -17.51
N VAL A 168 -0.83 36.35 -16.56
CA VAL A 168 -0.92 34.90 -16.80
C VAL A 168 -2.00 34.60 -17.83
N ILE A 169 -3.16 35.24 -17.75
CA ILE A 169 -4.24 35.07 -18.73
C ILE A 169 -3.81 35.56 -20.10
N ARG A 170 -3.26 36.79 -20.19
CA ARG A 170 -2.81 37.43 -21.44
C ARG A 170 -1.70 36.63 -22.15
N THR A 171 -0.83 35.95 -21.38
CA THR A 171 0.24 35.10 -21.92
C THR A 171 -0.22 33.70 -22.31
N GLY A 172 -1.51 33.37 -22.13
CA GLY A 172 -2.10 32.08 -22.49
C GLY A 172 -1.75 30.94 -21.53
N ARG A 173 -1.21 31.24 -20.32
CA ARG A 173 -0.76 30.23 -19.37
C ARG A 173 -1.73 29.94 -18.21
N ALA A 174 -2.96 30.45 -18.30
CA ALA A 174 -3.96 30.33 -17.23
C ALA A 174 -4.37 28.88 -16.96
N THR A 175 -4.57 28.07 -18.00
CA THR A 175 -4.90 26.64 -17.87
C THR A 175 -3.83 25.88 -17.09
N GLU A 176 -2.56 26.10 -17.46
CA GLU A 176 -1.43 25.45 -16.79
C GLU A 176 -1.31 25.87 -15.32
N LEU A 177 -1.57 27.15 -15.01
CA LEU A 177 -1.56 27.64 -13.63
C LEU A 177 -2.71 27.04 -12.81
N VAL A 178 -3.92 26.90 -13.38
CA VAL A 178 -5.05 26.21 -12.74
C VAL A 178 -4.67 24.77 -12.38
N VAL A 179 -4.11 24.02 -13.34
CA VAL A 179 -3.63 22.64 -13.11
C VAL A 179 -2.55 22.62 -12.03
N ALA A 180 -1.61 23.55 -12.06
CA ALA A 180 -0.54 23.67 -11.07
C ALA A 180 -1.08 23.88 -9.64
N PHE A 181 -2.07 24.78 -9.46
CA PHE A 181 -2.74 24.97 -8.16
C PHE A 181 -3.49 23.72 -7.72
N CYS A 182 -4.22 23.03 -8.59
CA CYS A 182 -4.94 21.81 -8.27
C CYS A 182 -3.98 20.72 -7.76
N ASN A 183 -2.85 20.52 -8.46
CA ASN A 183 -1.83 19.56 -8.08
C ASN A 183 -1.17 19.94 -6.73
N LEU A 184 -0.90 21.21 -6.51
CA LEU A 184 -0.35 21.72 -5.26
C LEU A 184 -1.31 21.50 -4.08
N ILE A 185 -2.60 21.80 -4.25
CA ILE A 185 -3.62 21.59 -3.22
C ILE A 185 -3.68 20.09 -2.84
N ARG A 186 -3.73 19.20 -3.82
CA ARG A 186 -3.72 17.73 -3.57
C ARG A 186 -2.49 17.32 -2.77
N ARG A 187 -1.31 17.83 -3.12
CA ARG A 187 -0.06 17.54 -2.43
C ARG A 187 -0.02 18.07 -0.98
N LEU A 188 -0.64 19.23 -0.71
CA LEU A 188 -0.62 19.87 0.60
C LEU A 188 -1.70 19.35 1.57
N VAL A 189 -2.72 18.69 1.06
CA VAL A 189 -3.82 18.17 1.91
C VAL A 189 -3.39 16.92 2.68
N VAL A 190 -2.58 16.04 2.07
CA VAL A 190 -2.07 14.81 2.68
C VAL A 190 -0.57 14.91 2.84
N ASP A 191 -0.07 14.78 4.07
CA ASP A 191 1.36 14.86 4.36
C ASP A 191 2.07 13.53 4.17
N HIS A 192 1.43 12.43 4.55
CA HIS A 192 1.99 11.10 4.49
C HIS A 192 0.91 10.05 4.18
N LEU A 193 1.26 9.08 3.37
CA LEU A 193 0.42 7.96 3.00
C LEU A 193 1.01 6.66 3.56
N HIS A 194 0.22 5.92 4.34
CA HIS A 194 0.51 4.56 4.78
C HIS A 194 -0.29 3.58 3.95
N VAL A 195 0.37 2.61 3.30
CA VAL A 195 -0.28 1.52 2.59
C VAL A 195 -0.10 0.24 3.40
N VAL A 196 -1.17 -0.26 4.00
CA VAL A 196 -1.13 -1.39 4.93
C VAL A 196 -1.31 -2.72 4.17
N GLY A 197 -0.59 -2.86 3.06
CA GLY A 197 -0.44 -4.09 2.28
C GLY A 197 -1.50 -4.36 1.22
N ASP A 198 -1.22 -5.44 0.48
CA ASP A 198 -2.02 -5.99 -0.60
C ASP A 198 -2.31 -5.00 -1.73
N ILE A 199 -1.21 -4.55 -2.37
CA ILE A 199 -1.25 -3.72 -3.57
C ILE A 199 -1.55 -4.58 -4.80
N PHE A 200 -0.96 -5.79 -4.83
CA PHE A 200 -0.98 -6.70 -5.98
C PHE A 200 -2.19 -7.65 -5.99
N ASP A 201 -2.36 -8.30 -7.12
CA ASP A 201 -3.35 -9.33 -7.43
C ASP A 201 -4.81 -8.86 -7.48
N ARG A 202 -5.68 -9.69 -8.04
CA ARG A 202 -7.13 -9.54 -8.25
C ARG A 202 -7.53 -8.50 -9.28
N GLY A 203 -7.15 -7.23 -9.12
CA GLY A 203 -7.37 -6.19 -10.12
C GLY A 203 -6.23 -6.09 -11.14
N PRO A 204 -6.48 -5.42 -12.29
CA PRO A 204 -5.59 -5.52 -13.47
C PRO A 204 -4.37 -4.60 -13.45
N TYR A 205 -4.30 -3.58 -12.54
CA TYR A 205 -3.31 -2.49 -12.67
C TYR A 205 -2.43 -2.22 -11.44
N PRO A 206 -1.92 -3.25 -10.73
CA PRO A 206 -1.00 -3.00 -9.60
C PRO A 206 0.29 -2.29 -10.03
N ASN A 207 0.75 -2.53 -11.27
CA ASN A 207 1.91 -1.86 -11.85
C ASN A 207 1.76 -0.34 -11.94
N LEU A 208 0.55 0.17 -12.25
CA LEU A 208 0.24 1.61 -12.29
C LEU A 208 0.09 2.18 -10.89
N ILE A 209 -0.45 1.40 -9.96
CA ILE A 209 -0.51 1.78 -8.53
C ILE A 209 0.91 1.96 -8.00
N MET A 210 1.81 1.00 -8.25
CA MET A 210 3.21 1.10 -7.84
C MET A 210 3.91 2.32 -8.43
N ASP A 211 3.72 2.61 -9.72
CA ASP A 211 4.28 3.81 -10.36
C ASP A 211 3.75 5.11 -9.70
N THR A 212 2.48 5.12 -9.28
CA THR A 212 1.88 6.23 -8.53
C THR A 212 2.50 6.37 -7.14
N LEU A 213 2.63 5.27 -6.38
CA LEU A 213 3.25 5.27 -5.05
C LEU A 213 4.72 5.70 -5.10
N MET A 214 5.47 5.26 -6.13
CA MET A 214 6.86 5.67 -6.34
C MET A 214 7.02 7.16 -6.62
N SER A 215 6.02 7.80 -7.22
CA SER A 215 5.97 9.24 -7.47
C SER A 215 5.40 10.04 -6.31
N HIS A 216 4.78 9.39 -5.31
CA HIS A 216 4.17 10.05 -4.17
C HIS A 216 5.24 10.69 -3.27
N HIS A 217 4.97 11.90 -2.78
CA HIS A 217 5.96 12.70 -2.04
C HIS A 217 6.38 12.13 -0.68
N SER A 218 5.53 11.32 -0.05
CA SER A 218 5.82 10.68 1.23
C SER A 218 4.92 9.44 1.42
N VAL A 219 5.51 8.25 1.43
CA VAL A 219 4.79 6.97 1.58
C VAL A 219 5.64 5.94 2.28
N ASP A 220 5.00 5.10 3.09
CA ASP A 220 5.50 3.80 3.53
C ASP A 220 4.48 2.69 3.26
N ILE A 221 4.96 1.45 3.27
CA ILE A 221 4.17 0.28 2.89
C ILE A 221 4.42 -0.84 3.90
N GLN A 222 3.37 -1.41 4.47
CA GLN A 222 3.47 -2.66 5.20
C GLN A 222 3.13 -3.80 4.22
N TRP A 223 4.03 -4.79 4.10
CA TRP A 223 3.84 -5.84 3.09
C TRP A 223 2.66 -6.73 3.42
N GLY A 224 1.74 -6.89 2.47
CA GLY A 224 0.70 -7.90 2.49
C GLY A 224 1.18 -9.24 1.92
N ASN A 225 0.37 -10.29 2.07
CA ASN A 225 0.74 -11.61 1.54
C ASN A 225 0.85 -11.61 0.01
N HIS A 226 -0.02 -10.88 -0.68
CA HIS A 226 0.07 -10.74 -2.13
C HIS A 226 1.33 -9.96 -2.56
N ASP A 227 1.73 -8.93 -1.83
CA ASP A 227 2.99 -8.21 -2.08
C ASP A 227 4.19 -9.14 -1.90
N ILE A 228 4.23 -9.94 -0.83
CA ILE A 228 5.28 -10.95 -0.57
C ILE A 228 5.40 -11.94 -1.71
N SER A 229 4.27 -12.41 -2.26
CA SER A 229 4.28 -13.32 -3.42
C SER A 229 5.01 -12.70 -4.62
N TRP A 230 4.71 -11.45 -4.97
CA TRP A 230 5.38 -10.74 -6.06
C TRP A 230 6.85 -10.41 -5.74
N MET A 231 7.17 -10.06 -4.49
CA MET A 231 8.55 -9.85 -4.03
C MET A 231 9.39 -11.11 -4.16
N GLY A 232 8.83 -12.28 -3.78
CA GLY A 232 9.49 -13.57 -3.90
C GLY A 232 9.64 -14.02 -5.35
N ALA A 233 8.63 -13.80 -6.19
CA ALA A 233 8.72 -14.05 -7.62
C ALA A 233 9.83 -13.21 -8.28
N ALA A 234 9.94 -11.93 -7.94
CA ALA A 234 11.02 -11.05 -8.41
C ALA A 234 12.40 -11.45 -7.86
N ALA A 235 12.47 -12.13 -6.71
CA ALA A 235 13.69 -12.72 -6.18
C ALA A 235 14.08 -14.06 -6.86
N GLY A 236 13.22 -14.61 -7.73
CA GLY A 236 13.44 -15.85 -8.46
C GLY A 236 12.92 -17.10 -7.76
N ASN A 237 12.07 -16.97 -6.73
CA ASN A 237 11.41 -18.13 -6.12
C ASN A 237 10.41 -18.75 -7.09
N GLN A 238 10.67 -19.97 -7.54
CA GLN A 238 9.91 -20.64 -8.57
C GLN A 238 8.46 -20.94 -8.18
N ALA A 239 8.21 -21.35 -6.92
CA ALA A 239 6.86 -21.60 -6.42
C ALA A 239 6.04 -20.28 -6.41
N LEU A 240 6.64 -19.16 -6.00
CA LEU A 240 5.98 -17.86 -5.99
C LEU A 240 5.79 -17.27 -7.40
N ILE A 241 6.69 -17.57 -8.36
CA ILE A 241 6.48 -17.24 -9.78
C ILE A 241 5.23 -17.95 -10.29
N CYS A 242 5.11 -19.26 -10.02
CA CYS A 242 3.92 -20.01 -10.40
C CYS A 242 2.66 -19.46 -9.72
N ASN A 243 2.75 -19.09 -8.45
CA ASN A 243 1.63 -18.51 -7.72
C ASN A 243 1.15 -17.18 -8.32
N VAL A 244 2.07 -16.26 -8.65
CA VAL A 244 1.76 -14.97 -9.30
C VAL A 244 1.06 -15.21 -10.64
N ILE A 245 1.59 -16.09 -11.48
CA ILE A 245 1.00 -16.38 -12.79
C ILE A 245 -0.38 -17.05 -12.62
N ARG A 246 -0.50 -18.01 -11.70
CA ARG A 246 -1.77 -18.70 -11.41
C ARG A 246 -2.86 -17.72 -10.95
N ILE A 247 -2.55 -16.82 -10.02
CA ILE A 247 -3.51 -15.82 -9.54
C ILE A 247 -3.87 -14.85 -10.67
N SER A 248 -2.89 -14.38 -11.45
CA SER A 248 -3.15 -13.53 -12.61
C SER A 248 -4.05 -14.21 -13.64
N ALA A 249 -3.80 -15.49 -13.95
CA ALA A 249 -4.66 -16.28 -14.83
C ALA A 249 -6.07 -16.40 -14.25
N LYS A 250 -6.20 -16.76 -12.99
CA LYS A 250 -7.52 -16.93 -12.33
C LYS A 250 -8.42 -15.70 -12.47
N TYR A 251 -7.86 -14.50 -12.35
CA TYR A 251 -8.60 -13.25 -12.44
C TYR A 251 -8.60 -12.64 -13.86
N GLY A 252 -8.14 -13.38 -14.88
CA GLY A 252 -8.12 -12.89 -16.27
C GLY A 252 -7.12 -11.74 -16.50
N ASN A 253 -6.04 -11.69 -15.73
CA ASN A 253 -5.07 -10.58 -15.73
C ASN A 253 -3.70 -10.99 -16.29
N LEU A 254 -3.60 -11.98 -17.18
CA LEU A 254 -2.31 -12.35 -17.79
C LEU A 254 -1.69 -11.20 -18.58
N ASN A 255 -2.50 -10.32 -19.16
CA ASN A 255 -2.05 -9.08 -19.82
C ASN A 255 -1.23 -8.17 -18.88
N LEU A 256 -1.48 -8.21 -17.56
CA LEU A 256 -0.62 -7.51 -16.60
C LEU A 256 0.84 -7.98 -16.70
N LEU A 257 1.05 -9.30 -16.82
CA LEU A 257 2.39 -9.86 -16.93
C LEU A 257 3.03 -9.55 -18.28
N GLU A 258 2.28 -9.69 -19.39
CA GLU A 258 2.77 -9.50 -20.75
C GLU A 258 2.91 -8.01 -21.10
N ASP A 259 1.83 -7.24 -21.06
CA ASP A 259 1.82 -5.82 -21.44
C ASP A 259 2.32 -4.91 -20.31
N GLY A 260 1.94 -5.21 -19.08
CA GLY A 260 2.28 -4.40 -17.91
C GLY A 260 3.76 -4.50 -17.49
N TYR A 261 4.34 -5.71 -17.60
CA TYR A 261 5.70 -6.00 -17.17
C TYR A 261 6.63 -6.52 -18.31
N GLY A 262 6.09 -6.91 -19.44
CA GLY A 262 6.87 -7.48 -20.55
C GLY A 262 7.37 -8.91 -20.27
N ILE A 263 6.70 -9.65 -19.39
CA ILE A 263 7.03 -11.04 -19.06
C ILE A 263 6.46 -11.96 -20.13
N ASN A 264 7.33 -12.70 -20.82
CA ASN A 264 6.94 -13.57 -21.91
C ASN A 264 6.33 -14.89 -21.40
N LEU A 265 5.02 -15.07 -21.60
CA LEU A 265 4.28 -16.28 -21.23
C LEU A 265 4.16 -17.32 -22.37
N VAL A 266 4.71 -17.08 -23.56
CA VAL A 266 4.68 -18.00 -24.71
C VAL A 266 5.21 -19.40 -24.35
N PRO A 267 6.28 -19.59 -23.55
CA PRO A 267 6.72 -20.92 -23.14
C PRO A 267 5.62 -21.71 -22.39
N LEU A 268 4.91 -21.05 -21.47
CA LEU A 268 3.79 -21.65 -20.73
C LEU A 268 2.60 -21.92 -21.64
N ALA A 269 2.23 -21.00 -22.53
CA ALA A 269 1.16 -21.20 -23.51
C ALA A 269 1.43 -22.42 -24.40
N ARG A 270 2.69 -22.58 -24.86
CA ARG A 270 3.10 -23.74 -25.66
C ARG A 270 3.02 -25.06 -24.88
N LEU A 271 3.46 -25.08 -23.62
CA LEU A 271 3.29 -26.23 -22.73
C LEU A 271 1.82 -26.60 -22.56
N ALA A 272 0.98 -25.60 -22.28
CA ALA A 272 -0.46 -25.75 -22.10
C ALA A 272 -1.14 -26.32 -23.36
N MET A 273 -0.84 -25.81 -24.52
CA MET A 273 -1.35 -26.32 -25.80
C MET A 273 -0.91 -27.76 -26.07
N ASN A 274 0.35 -28.12 -25.79
CA ASN A 274 0.89 -29.45 -26.09
C ASN A 274 0.40 -30.53 -25.11
N ARG A 275 0.29 -30.22 -23.83
CA ARG A 275 -0.02 -31.21 -22.77
C ARG A 275 -1.49 -31.25 -22.39
N TYR A 276 -2.20 -30.13 -22.52
CA TYR A 276 -3.61 -29.96 -22.13
C TYR A 276 -4.54 -29.68 -23.32
N ASP A 277 -4.14 -30.02 -24.56
CA ASP A 277 -4.89 -29.71 -25.80
C ASP A 277 -6.36 -30.20 -25.73
N LYS A 278 -6.58 -31.44 -25.29
CA LYS A 278 -7.89 -32.07 -25.21
C LYS A 278 -8.57 -31.92 -23.84
N ASP A 279 -7.92 -31.23 -22.91
CA ASP A 279 -8.44 -31.01 -21.58
C ASP A 279 -9.43 -29.83 -21.57
N PRO A 280 -10.67 -30.03 -21.11
CA PRO A 280 -11.63 -28.92 -21.00
C PRO A 280 -11.30 -27.94 -19.88
N CYS A 281 -10.33 -28.25 -19.00
CA CYS A 281 -9.89 -27.46 -17.86
C CYS A 281 -11.05 -26.89 -17.01
N SER A 282 -12.14 -27.65 -16.86
CA SER A 282 -13.39 -27.18 -16.28
C SER A 282 -13.28 -26.71 -14.82
N CYS A 283 -12.25 -27.16 -14.10
CA CYS A 283 -11.95 -26.74 -12.73
C CYS A 283 -11.13 -25.45 -12.64
N PHE A 284 -10.64 -24.93 -13.76
CA PHE A 284 -9.73 -23.80 -13.86
C PHE A 284 -10.35 -22.60 -14.59
N LYS A 285 -11.68 -22.49 -14.51
CA LYS A 285 -12.40 -21.35 -15.07
C LYS A 285 -11.87 -20.04 -14.51
N LEU A 286 -11.83 -19.02 -15.39
CA LEU A 286 -11.38 -17.70 -15.03
C LEU A 286 -12.50 -16.94 -14.30
N ASP A 287 -12.13 -16.09 -13.36
CA ASP A 287 -13.03 -15.21 -12.61
C ASP A 287 -12.96 -13.80 -13.21
N TYR A 288 -13.60 -13.61 -14.37
CA TYR A 288 -13.59 -12.35 -15.15
C TYR A 288 -15.01 -11.96 -15.60
N ARG A 289 -15.17 -10.74 -16.11
CA ARG A 289 -16.42 -10.27 -16.73
C ARG A 289 -16.46 -10.67 -18.21
N GLU A 290 -17.51 -11.34 -18.62
CA GLU A 290 -17.68 -11.84 -20.01
C GLU A 290 -17.59 -10.75 -21.09
N GLU A 291 -17.82 -9.48 -20.74
CA GLU A 291 -17.77 -8.33 -21.65
C GLU A 291 -16.35 -7.91 -22.06
N GLU A 292 -15.31 -8.39 -21.34
CA GLU A 292 -13.92 -7.90 -21.46
C GLU A 292 -12.97 -8.95 -22.09
N TYR A 293 -13.44 -10.16 -22.45
CA TYR A 293 -12.57 -11.26 -22.85
C TYR A 293 -13.03 -11.99 -24.12
N ASP A 294 -12.12 -12.28 -25.07
CA ASP A 294 -12.40 -13.16 -26.20
C ASP A 294 -12.47 -14.63 -25.72
N VAL A 295 -13.48 -15.37 -26.15
CA VAL A 295 -13.71 -16.78 -25.77
C VAL A 295 -12.51 -17.67 -26.15
N ARG A 296 -11.78 -17.33 -27.22
CA ARG A 296 -10.60 -18.13 -27.66
C ARG A 296 -9.42 -17.95 -26.73
N ASP A 297 -9.18 -16.73 -26.28
CA ASP A 297 -8.12 -16.41 -25.32
C ASP A 297 -8.43 -17.05 -23.96
N ALA A 298 -9.69 -17.00 -23.52
CA ALA A 298 -10.13 -17.65 -22.28
C ALA A 298 -9.84 -19.14 -22.25
N MET A 299 -10.03 -19.88 -23.35
CA MET A 299 -9.73 -21.32 -23.41
C MET A 299 -8.22 -21.61 -23.28
N LEU A 300 -7.37 -20.78 -23.84
CA LEU A 300 -5.92 -20.92 -23.69
C LEU A 300 -5.49 -20.58 -22.27
N ASP A 301 -6.01 -19.51 -21.71
CA ASP A 301 -5.70 -19.07 -20.36
C ASP A 301 -6.15 -20.06 -19.28
N GLU A 302 -7.29 -20.73 -19.46
CA GLU A 302 -7.72 -21.84 -18.59
C GLU A 302 -6.74 -23.02 -18.61
N LYS A 303 -6.16 -23.34 -19.80
CA LYS A 303 -5.12 -24.37 -19.94
C LYS A 303 -3.80 -23.94 -19.30
N MET A 304 -3.40 -22.68 -19.50
CA MET A 304 -2.23 -22.08 -18.86
C MET A 304 -2.41 -22.05 -17.33
N HIS A 305 -3.59 -21.70 -16.86
CA HIS A 305 -3.96 -21.71 -15.44
C HIS A 305 -3.78 -23.08 -14.81
N LYS A 306 -4.29 -24.15 -15.47
CA LYS A 306 -4.10 -25.53 -15.01
C LYS A 306 -2.62 -25.95 -15.03
N ALA A 307 -1.92 -25.70 -16.13
CA ALA A 307 -0.52 -26.06 -16.26
C ALA A 307 0.34 -25.43 -15.16
N ILE A 308 0.22 -24.12 -14.96
CA ILE A 308 1.00 -23.44 -13.93
C ILE A 308 0.60 -23.82 -12.50
N ALA A 309 -0.68 -24.15 -12.25
CA ALA A 309 -1.13 -24.65 -10.95
C ALA A 309 -0.51 -26.01 -10.61
N ILE A 310 -0.41 -26.94 -11.57
CA ILE A 310 0.28 -28.21 -11.38
C ILE A 310 1.77 -28.01 -11.09
N MET A 311 2.44 -27.13 -11.84
CA MET A 311 3.84 -26.78 -11.57
C MET A 311 4.01 -26.17 -10.18
N GLN A 312 3.09 -25.31 -9.73
CA GLN A 312 3.08 -24.74 -8.38
C GLN A 312 3.02 -25.83 -7.32
N PHE A 313 2.07 -26.75 -7.40
CA PHE A 313 1.94 -27.84 -6.41
C PHE A 313 3.17 -28.73 -6.34
N LYS A 314 3.84 -28.97 -7.48
CA LYS A 314 5.11 -29.69 -7.50
C LYS A 314 6.21 -28.96 -6.75
N LEU A 315 6.39 -27.68 -7.05
CA LEU A 315 7.42 -26.83 -6.44
C LEU A 315 7.18 -26.56 -4.97
N GLU A 316 5.93 -26.33 -4.56
CA GLU A 316 5.55 -26.23 -3.16
C GLU A 316 5.82 -27.54 -2.41
N GLY A 317 5.53 -28.68 -3.02
CA GLY A 317 5.87 -29.98 -2.46
C GLY A 317 7.38 -30.16 -2.24
N GLN A 318 8.21 -29.73 -3.19
CA GLN A 318 9.67 -29.72 -3.03
C GLN A 318 10.12 -28.83 -1.86
N MET A 319 9.49 -27.64 -1.73
CA MET A 319 9.76 -26.74 -0.61
C MET A 319 9.41 -27.37 0.73
N ILE A 320 8.22 -27.99 0.84
CA ILE A 320 7.75 -28.65 2.07
C ILE A 320 8.66 -29.81 2.45
N VAL A 321 9.04 -30.67 1.50
CA VAL A 321 9.96 -31.80 1.73
C VAL A 321 11.36 -31.31 2.15
N GLY A 322 11.81 -30.20 1.57
CA GLY A 322 13.10 -29.57 1.90
C GLY A 322 13.12 -28.87 3.26
N HIS A 323 11.95 -28.51 3.82
CA HIS A 323 11.80 -27.74 5.04
C HIS A 323 10.77 -28.37 6.01
N PRO A 324 11.05 -29.55 6.58
CA PRO A 324 10.13 -30.17 7.55
C PRO A 324 9.88 -29.30 8.79
N GLU A 325 10.82 -28.40 9.12
CA GLU A 325 10.68 -27.42 10.22
C GLU A 325 9.56 -26.41 10.01
N PHE A 326 9.07 -26.24 8.78
CA PHE A 326 7.92 -25.35 8.48
C PHE A 326 6.56 -25.98 8.85
N GLY A 327 6.52 -27.30 9.11
CA GLY A 327 5.34 -28.02 9.63
C GLY A 327 4.14 -27.99 8.65
N MET A 328 4.41 -28.17 7.35
CA MET A 328 3.41 -28.08 6.27
C MET A 328 3.15 -29.42 5.55
N GLU A 329 3.54 -30.57 6.12
CA GLU A 329 3.43 -31.89 5.48
C GLU A 329 1.98 -32.26 5.15
N ASN A 330 1.00 -31.69 5.84
CA ASN A 330 -0.41 -31.84 5.52
C ASN A 330 -0.81 -31.23 4.16
N ARG A 331 0.07 -30.40 3.56
CA ARG A 331 -0.12 -29.80 2.22
C ARG A 331 0.51 -30.64 1.10
N LEU A 332 1.23 -31.70 1.42
CA LEU A 332 1.66 -32.70 0.45
C LEU A 332 0.45 -33.53 0.02
N LEU A 333 -0.13 -33.23 -1.14
CA LEU A 333 -1.38 -33.85 -1.63
C LEU A 333 -1.20 -34.62 -2.94
N LEU A 334 -0.18 -34.32 -3.76
CA LEU A 334 0.03 -35.04 -5.03
C LEU A 334 0.39 -36.52 -4.83
N ASP A 335 1.20 -36.84 -3.82
CA ASP A 335 1.55 -38.22 -3.43
C ASP A 335 0.40 -38.98 -2.75
N LYS A 336 -0.68 -38.30 -2.38
CA LYS A 336 -1.90 -38.86 -1.77
C LYS A 336 -3.03 -39.11 -2.76
N ILE A 337 -2.78 -38.85 -4.04
CA ILE A 337 -3.70 -39.14 -5.14
C ILE A 337 -3.59 -40.63 -5.47
N ASP A 338 -4.72 -41.30 -5.58
CA ASP A 338 -4.87 -42.66 -6.13
C ASP A 338 -5.43 -42.50 -7.57
N PRO A 339 -4.59 -42.55 -8.61
CA PRO A 339 -5.03 -42.32 -9.98
C PRO A 339 -6.00 -43.38 -10.48
N ALA A 340 -5.86 -44.63 -10.00
CA ALA A 340 -6.71 -45.74 -10.40
C ALA A 340 -8.12 -45.62 -9.79
N ALA A 341 -8.20 -45.17 -8.54
CA ALA A 341 -9.47 -44.93 -7.86
C ALA A 341 -10.08 -43.56 -8.13
N GLY A 342 -9.31 -42.64 -8.70
CA GLY A 342 -9.72 -41.25 -8.93
C GLY A 342 -9.99 -40.48 -7.64
N THR A 343 -9.22 -40.74 -6.58
CA THR A 343 -9.42 -40.15 -5.26
C THR A 343 -8.14 -39.53 -4.70
N VAL A 344 -8.28 -38.60 -3.76
CA VAL A 344 -7.19 -38.04 -2.95
C VAL A 344 -7.47 -38.26 -1.47
N LEU A 345 -6.42 -38.55 -0.69
CA LEU A 345 -6.50 -38.70 0.76
C LEU A 345 -6.20 -37.35 1.43
N ILE A 346 -7.21 -36.75 2.07
CA ILE A 346 -7.06 -35.50 2.83
C ILE A 346 -7.49 -35.78 4.28
N GLU A 347 -6.62 -35.50 5.24
CA GLU A 347 -6.89 -35.65 6.68
C GLU A 347 -7.49 -37.03 7.03
N GLY A 348 -6.95 -38.07 6.41
CA GLY A 348 -7.37 -39.46 6.66
C GLY A 348 -8.65 -39.90 5.96
N LYS A 349 -9.30 -39.06 5.16
CA LYS A 349 -10.52 -39.37 4.41
C LYS A 349 -10.28 -39.25 2.90
N LYS A 350 -10.80 -40.26 2.14
CA LYS A 350 -10.73 -40.24 0.66
C LYS A 350 -11.85 -39.39 0.07
N TYR A 351 -11.48 -38.53 -0.89
CA TYR A 351 -12.40 -37.67 -1.63
C TYR A 351 -12.25 -37.92 -3.13
N PRO A 352 -13.34 -37.97 -3.91
CA PRO A 352 -13.27 -38.09 -5.36
C PRO A 352 -12.72 -36.81 -5.97
N LEU A 353 -11.85 -36.97 -6.96
CA LEU A 353 -11.33 -35.86 -7.76
C LEU A 353 -12.32 -35.48 -8.86
N ARG A 354 -12.48 -34.19 -9.09
CA ARG A 354 -13.31 -33.62 -10.18
C ARG A 354 -12.62 -33.66 -11.54
N ASP A 355 -11.31 -33.79 -11.53
CA ASP A 355 -10.44 -33.78 -12.72
C ASP A 355 -9.33 -34.81 -12.49
N LEU A 356 -9.16 -35.72 -13.45
CA LEU A 356 -8.21 -36.83 -13.38
C LEU A 356 -7.11 -36.69 -14.45
N ASN A 357 -7.10 -35.60 -15.20
CA ASN A 357 -6.12 -35.40 -16.26
C ASN A 357 -4.87 -34.67 -15.72
N PHE A 358 -3.85 -35.47 -15.41
CA PHE A 358 -2.55 -35.00 -14.91
C PHE A 358 -1.41 -35.41 -15.87
N PRO A 359 -1.32 -34.85 -17.08
CA PRO A 359 -0.45 -35.35 -18.13
C PRO A 359 1.06 -35.16 -17.88
N THR A 360 1.41 -34.37 -16.89
CA THR A 360 2.82 -34.06 -16.55
C THR A 360 3.25 -34.63 -15.21
N ILE A 361 2.36 -35.32 -14.46
CA ILE A 361 2.72 -35.92 -13.18
C ILE A 361 3.30 -37.31 -13.40
N ASP A 362 4.50 -37.55 -12.91
CA ASP A 362 5.06 -38.89 -12.69
C ASP A 362 4.64 -39.37 -11.30
N TRP A 363 3.85 -40.48 -11.25
CA TRP A 363 3.30 -40.98 -9.99
C TRP A 363 4.35 -41.65 -9.09
N GLU A 364 5.54 -41.97 -9.60
CA GLU A 364 6.66 -42.44 -8.77
C GLU A 364 7.38 -41.24 -8.10
N HIS A 365 7.37 -40.08 -8.76
CA HIS A 365 8.01 -38.85 -8.31
C HIS A 365 7.08 -37.64 -8.51
N PRO A 366 5.94 -37.57 -7.78
CA PRO A 366 4.85 -36.63 -8.10
C PRO A 366 5.20 -35.14 -7.96
N TYR A 367 6.28 -34.82 -7.24
CA TYR A 367 6.75 -33.46 -7.05
C TYR A 367 7.89 -33.04 -8.01
N GLU A 368 8.37 -33.94 -8.88
CA GLU A 368 9.38 -33.58 -9.88
C GLU A 368 8.74 -32.89 -11.09
N LEU A 369 9.37 -31.83 -11.57
CA LEU A 369 8.98 -31.20 -12.83
C LEU A 369 9.33 -32.12 -13.99
N SER A 370 8.44 -32.25 -14.98
CA SER A 370 8.79 -32.87 -16.25
C SER A 370 9.85 -32.02 -16.98
N ALA A 371 10.55 -32.60 -17.94
CA ALA A 371 11.57 -31.87 -18.72
C ALA A 371 11.01 -30.59 -19.40
N ASP A 372 9.77 -30.67 -19.91
CA ASP A 372 9.09 -29.52 -20.53
C ASP A 372 8.76 -28.44 -19.49
N GLU A 373 8.28 -28.84 -18.31
CA GLU A 373 7.98 -27.92 -17.21
C GLU A 373 9.25 -27.25 -16.65
N ALA A 374 10.36 -28.00 -16.58
CA ALA A 374 11.64 -27.45 -16.15
C ALA A 374 12.17 -26.38 -17.12
N ASP A 375 12.09 -26.60 -18.46
CA ASP A 375 12.45 -25.59 -19.46
C ASP A 375 11.55 -24.34 -19.34
N VAL A 376 10.24 -24.53 -19.17
CA VAL A 376 9.31 -23.39 -18.95
C VAL A 376 9.68 -22.63 -17.70
N MET A 377 9.97 -23.33 -16.60
CA MET A 377 10.29 -22.69 -15.31
C MET A 377 11.60 -21.90 -15.36
N GLU A 378 12.63 -22.44 -16.04
CA GLU A 378 13.88 -21.73 -16.25
C GLU A 378 13.66 -20.40 -17.01
N ARG A 379 12.88 -20.44 -18.10
CA ARG A 379 12.54 -19.25 -18.90
C ARG A 379 11.70 -18.23 -18.13
N LEU A 380 10.70 -18.68 -17.37
CA LEU A 380 9.88 -17.80 -16.54
C LEU A 380 10.72 -17.16 -15.43
N THR A 381 11.59 -17.94 -14.77
CA THR A 381 12.49 -17.41 -13.74
C THR A 381 13.40 -16.33 -14.33
N ALA A 382 13.98 -16.58 -15.50
CA ALA A 382 14.81 -15.58 -16.19
C ALA A 382 14.01 -14.32 -16.55
N ALA A 383 12.74 -14.46 -16.99
CA ALA A 383 11.89 -13.34 -17.34
C ALA A 383 11.57 -12.46 -16.12
N PHE A 384 11.21 -13.05 -14.96
CA PHE A 384 10.96 -12.31 -13.73
C PHE A 384 12.22 -11.61 -13.18
N LEU A 385 13.37 -12.30 -13.18
CA LEU A 385 14.63 -11.74 -12.71
C LEU A 385 15.12 -10.56 -13.57
N ASN A 386 14.86 -10.59 -14.88
CA ASN A 386 15.33 -9.58 -15.83
C ASN A 386 14.28 -8.50 -16.16
N CYS A 387 13.07 -8.56 -15.57
CA CYS A 387 12.06 -7.53 -15.77
C CYS A 387 12.42 -6.25 -15.01
N GLU A 388 13.03 -5.27 -15.69
CA GLU A 388 13.51 -4.03 -15.08
C GLU A 388 12.42 -3.28 -14.31
N LYS A 389 11.21 -3.18 -14.87
CA LYS A 389 10.07 -2.50 -14.23
C LYS A 389 9.69 -3.17 -12.91
N LEU A 390 9.55 -4.51 -12.91
CA LEU A 390 9.23 -5.28 -11.71
C LEU A 390 10.33 -5.12 -10.66
N GLN A 391 11.61 -5.27 -11.07
CA GLN A 391 12.75 -5.13 -10.17
C GLN A 391 12.81 -3.74 -9.54
N ARG A 392 12.50 -2.67 -10.29
CA ARG A 392 12.44 -1.31 -9.76
C ARG A 392 11.32 -1.14 -8.72
N GLN A 393 10.14 -1.68 -8.99
CA GLN A 393 8.99 -1.61 -8.09
C GLN A 393 9.21 -2.45 -6.82
N VAL A 394 9.78 -3.64 -6.94
CA VAL A 394 10.11 -4.50 -5.79
C VAL A 394 11.21 -3.88 -4.92
N ARG A 395 12.24 -3.27 -5.52
CA ARG A 395 13.23 -2.49 -4.73
C ARG A 395 12.58 -1.34 -3.96
N PHE A 396 11.55 -0.72 -4.53
CA PHE A 396 10.79 0.31 -3.81
C PHE A 396 10.03 -0.28 -2.62
N LEU A 397 9.38 -1.46 -2.77
CA LEU A 397 8.75 -2.18 -1.65
C LEU A 397 9.76 -2.48 -0.54
N PHE A 398 10.96 -2.94 -0.86
CA PHE A 398 12.01 -3.16 0.15
C PHE A 398 12.53 -1.86 0.77
N THR A 399 12.59 -0.77 0.03
CA THR A 399 13.14 0.51 0.51
C THR A 399 12.13 1.29 1.37
N LYS A 400 10.85 1.24 1.02
CA LYS A 400 9.77 1.98 1.68
C LYS A 400 8.85 1.09 2.50
N GLY A 401 9.09 -0.22 2.52
CA GLY A 401 8.23 -1.18 3.17
C GLY A 401 8.92 -2.02 4.23
N SER A 402 8.08 -2.65 5.06
CA SER A 402 8.41 -3.56 6.15
C SER A 402 7.22 -4.47 6.45
N LEU A 403 7.42 -5.52 7.27
CA LEU A 403 6.30 -6.34 7.75
C LEU A 403 5.40 -5.61 8.76
N TYR A 404 5.95 -4.66 9.51
CA TYR A 404 5.23 -3.78 10.41
C TYR A 404 5.89 -2.41 10.47
N HIS A 405 5.15 -1.40 10.93
CA HIS A 405 5.68 -0.08 11.20
C HIS A 405 5.03 0.52 12.45
N VAL A 406 5.83 1.21 13.27
CA VAL A 406 5.32 2.01 14.40
C VAL A 406 5.49 3.46 14.04
N TYR A 407 4.38 4.21 13.95
CA TYR A 407 4.42 5.61 13.57
C TYR A 407 3.35 6.43 14.29
N ASN A 408 3.78 7.47 14.99
CA ASN A 408 2.91 8.41 15.73
C ASN A 408 1.88 7.72 16.64
N GLY A 409 2.29 6.66 17.35
CA GLY A 409 1.44 5.90 18.25
C GLY A 409 0.60 4.82 17.56
N ASN A 410 0.70 4.65 16.27
CA ASN A 410 0.01 3.61 15.52
C ASN A 410 0.96 2.46 15.19
N LEU A 411 0.55 1.24 15.49
CA LEU A 411 1.19 0.00 15.04
C LEU A 411 0.48 -0.48 13.77
N LEU A 412 1.22 -0.51 12.67
CA LEU A 412 0.73 -0.88 11.34
C LEU A 412 1.29 -2.26 10.98
N TYR A 413 0.45 -3.18 10.59
CA TYR A 413 0.80 -4.45 9.95
C TYR A 413 -0.39 -4.99 9.17
N HIS A 414 -0.13 -5.77 8.13
CA HIS A 414 -1.19 -6.18 7.23
C HIS A 414 -2.14 -7.22 7.84
N GLY A 415 -1.63 -8.35 8.32
CA GLY A 415 -2.43 -9.51 8.68
C GLY A 415 -2.67 -9.69 10.18
N CYS A 416 -1.80 -10.44 10.87
CA CYS A 416 -1.99 -10.80 12.27
C CYS A 416 -0.67 -10.94 13.02
N VAL A 417 -0.73 -10.83 14.35
CA VAL A 417 0.33 -11.35 15.22
C VAL A 417 -0.07 -12.79 15.62
N PRO A 418 0.67 -13.84 15.22
CA PRO A 418 0.30 -15.21 15.52
C PRO A 418 0.15 -15.48 17.02
N LEU A 419 -1.03 -15.94 17.43
CA LEU A 419 -1.37 -16.23 18.83
C LEU A 419 -1.79 -17.68 19.01
N ASN A 420 -1.52 -18.23 20.20
CA ASN A 420 -2.10 -19.46 20.71
C ASN A 420 -3.53 -19.22 21.22
N GLU A 421 -4.28 -20.29 21.50
CA GLU A 421 -5.66 -20.21 22.00
C GLU A 421 -5.79 -19.48 23.36
N ASP A 422 -4.73 -19.50 24.16
CA ASP A 422 -4.67 -18.80 25.47
C ASP A 422 -4.29 -17.33 25.37
N GLY A 423 -3.98 -16.84 24.14
CA GLY A 423 -3.58 -15.46 23.86
C GLY A 423 -2.07 -15.18 23.99
N SER A 424 -1.27 -16.19 24.31
CA SER A 424 0.19 -16.08 24.27
C SER A 424 0.71 -16.00 22.81
N PHE A 425 1.86 -15.36 22.59
CA PHE A 425 2.49 -15.29 21.27
C PHE A 425 2.98 -16.66 20.83
N THR A 426 2.61 -17.08 19.61
CA THR A 426 3.03 -18.36 19.05
C THR A 426 4.53 -18.36 18.82
N LYS A 427 5.23 -19.37 19.35
CA LYS A 427 6.64 -19.59 19.07
C LYS A 427 6.81 -20.32 17.74
N VAL A 428 7.66 -19.79 16.88
CA VAL A 428 7.91 -20.31 15.54
C VAL A 428 9.41 -20.59 15.39
N ASN A 429 9.72 -21.80 14.95
CA ASN A 429 11.09 -22.18 14.65
C ASN A 429 11.49 -21.66 13.26
N ILE A 430 12.49 -20.81 13.21
CA ILE A 430 13.12 -20.35 11.98
C ILE A 430 14.61 -20.78 12.02
N TYR A 431 14.93 -21.79 11.21
CA TYR A 431 16.28 -22.34 11.07
C TYR A 431 16.95 -22.69 12.43
N GLY A 432 16.20 -23.36 13.31
CA GLY A 432 16.68 -23.86 14.58
C GLY A 432 16.58 -22.90 15.77
N THR A 433 16.05 -21.69 15.57
CA THR A 433 15.82 -20.71 16.63
C THR A 433 14.33 -20.37 16.74
N GLU A 434 13.81 -20.35 17.98
CA GLU A 434 12.42 -19.97 18.24
C GLU A 434 12.27 -18.45 18.36
N TYR A 435 11.27 -17.91 17.65
CA TYR A 435 10.89 -16.50 17.69
C TYR A 435 9.38 -16.37 17.94
N ALA A 436 8.97 -15.27 18.58
CA ALA A 436 7.56 -14.97 18.84
C ALA A 436 7.32 -13.44 18.82
N GLY A 437 6.09 -13.01 18.65
CA GLY A 437 5.72 -11.60 18.70
C GLY A 437 6.53 -10.72 17.74
N LYS A 438 7.06 -9.61 18.23
CA LYS A 438 7.88 -8.66 17.44
C LYS A 438 9.15 -9.32 16.87
N ALA A 439 9.81 -10.18 17.65
CA ALA A 439 11.04 -10.85 17.21
C ALA A 439 10.80 -11.77 16.00
N LEU A 440 9.60 -12.36 15.86
CA LEU A 440 9.22 -13.12 14.67
C LEU A 440 9.13 -12.21 13.43
N TYR A 441 8.51 -11.05 13.55
CA TYR A 441 8.48 -10.07 12.46
C TYR A 441 9.88 -9.64 12.03
N ASP A 442 10.73 -9.29 13.00
CA ASP A 442 12.10 -8.80 12.75
C ASP A 442 12.95 -9.85 12.01
N VAL A 443 12.88 -11.14 12.40
CA VAL A 443 13.66 -12.20 11.76
C VAL A 443 13.12 -12.52 10.37
N LEU A 444 11.81 -12.61 10.19
CA LEU A 444 11.19 -12.88 8.88
C LEU A 444 11.52 -11.76 7.88
N GLU A 445 11.44 -10.51 8.31
CA GLU A 445 11.82 -9.36 7.47
C GLU A 445 13.31 -9.39 7.10
N SER A 446 14.18 -9.71 8.05
CA SER A 446 15.62 -9.85 7.80
C SER A 446 15.91 -10.89 6.72
N TYR A 447 15.29 -12.08 6.80
CA TYR A 447 15.44 -13.10 5.78
C TYR A 447 14.79 -12.73 4.44
N ALA A 448 13.62 -12.10 4.44
CA ALA A 448 13.00 -11.60 3.21
C ALA A 448 13.93 -10.64 2.46
N ARG A 449 14.60 -9.73 3.18
CA ARG A 449 15.62 -8.84 2.59
C ARG A 449 16.83 -9.61 2.07
N LYS A 450 17.31 -10.64 2.77
CA LYS A 450 18.40 -11.51 2.30
C LYS A 450 18.00 -12.25 1.02
N GLY A 451 16.77 -12.73 0.90
CA GLY A 451 16.25 -13.41 -0.30
C GLY A 451 16.38 -12.57 -1.56
N TYR A 452 16.30 -11.25 -1.42
CA TYR A 452 16.43 -10.33 -2.55
C TYR A 452 17.85 -9.78 -2.72
N TYR A 453 18.53 -9.36 -1.64
CA TYR A 453 19.78 -8.59 -1.70
C TYR A 453 21.04 -9.41 -1.45
N ALA A 454 20.98 -10.60 -0.85
CA ALA A 454 22.17 -11.37 -0.53
C ALA A 454 22.93 -11.78 -1.79
N ILE A 455 24.26 -11.66 -1.72
CA ILE A 455 25.18 -12.11 -2.77
C ILE A 455 25.53 -13.58 -2.54
N ASP A 456 25.65 -14.00 -1.27
CA ASP A 456 25.89 -15.38 -0.91
C ASP A 456 24.70 -16.27 -1.33
N PRO A 457 24.91 -17.34 -2.11
CA PRO A 457 23.82 -18.14 -2.64
C PRO A 457 23.01 -18.88 -1.57
N GLU A 458 23.66 -19.30 -0.47
CA GLU A 458 22.98 -20.02 0.60
C GLU A 458 22.10 -19.08 1.42
N GLU A 459 22.60 -17.90 1.78
CA GLU A 459 21.80 -16.87 2.45
C GLU A 459 20.64 -16.37 1.57
N LYS A 460 20.90 -16.22 0.27
CA LYS A 460 19.86 -15.87 -0.69
C LYS A 460 18.77 -16.93 -0.78
N LYS A 461 19.17 -18.21 -0.83
CA LYS A 461 18.21 -19.32 -0.86
C LYS A 461 17.38 -19.35 0.42
N LYS A 462 17.99 -19.30 1.60
CA LYS A 462 17.25 -19.24 2.89
C LYS A 462 16.25 -18.09 2.92
N GLY A 463 16.65 -16.93 2.45
CA GLY A 463 15.77 -15.76 2.38
C GLY A 463 14.63 -15.93 1.38
N SER A 464 14.89 -16.56 0.22
CA SER A 464 13.87 -16.90 -0.78
C SER A 464 12.85 -17.91 -0.23
N ASP A 465 13.33 -18.92 0.52
CA ASP A 465 12.47 -19.94 1.14
C ASP A 465 11.58 -19.30 2.23
N ILE A 466 12.11 -18.32 2.98
CA ILE A 466 11.32 -17.53 3.94
C ILE A 466 10.29 -16.64 3.26
N LEU A 467 10.53 -16.07 2.07
CA LEU A 467 9.49 -15.34 1.32
C LEU A 467 8.30 -16.25 1.00
N TRP A 468 8.56 -17.51 0.62
CA TRP A 468 7.50 -18.49 0.43
C TRP A 468 6.81 -18.85 1.76
N PHE A 469 7.58 -19.06 2.87
CA PHE A 469 7.02 -19.27 4.21
C PHE A 469 6.06 -18.13 4.60
N ILE A 470 6.47 -16.87 4.40
CA ILE A 470 5.64 -15.70 4.73
C ILE A 470 4.34 -15.71 3.90
N TRP A 471 4.37 -16.16 2.65
CA TRP A 471 3.20 -16.21 1.78
C TRP A 471 2.07 -17.09 2.34
N GLU A 472 2.35 -18.31 2.80
CA GLU A 472 1.27 -19.28 3.07
C GLU A 472 1.42 -20.13 4.34
N ASN A 473 2.47 -19.95 5.15
CA ASN A 473 2.60 -20.70 6.39
C ASN A 473 1.59 -20.23 7.44
N LYS A 474 1.01 -21.19 8.19
CA LYS A 474 0.03 -20.91 9.26
C LYS A 474 0.51 -19.96 10.34
N ASN A 475 1.83 -19.89 10.57
CA ASN A 475 2.47 -19.02 11.54
C ASN A 475 2.99 -17.71 10.92
N SER A 476 2.65 -17.46 9.66
CA SER A 476 3.01 -16.20 9.00
C SER A 476 2.16 -15.04 9.51
N PRO A 477 2.79 -13.88 9.79
CA PRO A 477 2.07 -12.69 10.23
C PRO A 477 1.18 -12.04 9.15
N VAL A 478 1.34 -12.42 7.88
CA VAL A 478 0.53 -11.84 6.79
C VAL A 478 -0.50 -12.81 6.22
N PHE A 479 -0.41 -14.10 6.54
CA PHE A 479 -1.37 -15.10 6.06
C PHE A 479 -2.53 -15.36 7.04
N GLY A 480 -2.23 -15.57 8.31
CA GLY A 480 -3.22 -15.62 9.39
C GLY A 480 -4.27 -16.73 9.33
N LYS A 481 -4.00 -17.81 8.61
CA LYS A 481 -4.87 -18.98 8.48
C LYS A 481 -4.07 -20.27 8.70
N ASP A 482 -4.78 -21.36 9.04
CA ASP A 482 -4.19 -22.67 9.30
C ASP A 482 -3.58 -23.33 8.05
N LYS A 483 -4.24 -23.15 6.91
CA LYS A 483 -3.83 -23.71 5.62
C LYS A 483 -4.39 -22.91 4.44
N MET A 484 -3.75 -23.01 3.28
CA MET A 484 -4.29 -22.57 2.00
C MET A 484 -4.86 -23.76 1.23
N THR A 485 -6.15 -23.74 0.91
CA THR A 485 -6.86 -24.87 0.30
C THR A 485 -6.95 -24.77 -1.23
N THR A 486 -5.88 -24.31 -1.87
CA THR A 486 -5.84 -24.08 -3.33
C THR A 486 -6.09 -25.35 -4.11
N PHE A 487 -5.41 -26.47 -3.77
CA PHE A 487 -5.59 -27.76 -4.41
C PHE A 487 -7.04 -28.26 -4.26
N GLU A 488 -7.56 -28.24 -3.04
CA GLU A 488 -8.92 -28.71 -2.74
C GLU A 488 -9.98 -27.95 -3.50
N ARG A 489 -9.83 -26.63 -3.63
CA ARG A 489 -10.77 -25.77 -4.38
C ARG A 489 -10.85 -26.12 -5.86
N TYR A 490 -9.75 -26.53 -6.45
CA TYR A 490 -9.74 -26.99 -7.85
C TYR A 490 -10.29 -28.42 -7.98
N PHE A 491 -9.76 -29.36 -7.22
CA PHE A 491 -9.91 -30.76 -7.51
C PHE A 491 -10.98 -31.50 -6.69
N VAL A 492 -11.44 -30.94 -5.57
CA VAL A 492 -12.41 -31.61 -4.69
C VAL A 492 -13.72 -30.81 -4.64
N ALA A 493 -14.86 -31.48 -4.83
CA ALA A 493 -16.16 -30.81 -4.79
C ALA A 493 -16.66 -30.57 -3.35
N GLU A 494 -16.18 -31.37 -2.38
CA GLU A 494 -16.63 -31.33 -1.00
C GLU A 494 -16.16 -30.02 -0.31
N LYS A 495 -17.08 -29.11 -0.03
CA LYS A 495 -16.79 -27.81 0.56
C LYS A 495 -16.19 -27.86 1.95
N ALA A 496 -16.36 -28.95 2.68
CA ALA A 496 -15.72 -29.13 3.98
C ALA A 496 -14.18 -29.12 3.88
N THR A 497 -13.62 -29.58 2.74
CA THR A 497 -12.16 -29.51 2.48
C THR A 497 -11.65 -28.12 2.13
N HIS A 498 -12.55 -27.17 1.80
CA HIS A 498 -12.21 -25.78 1.44
C HIS A 498 -12.14 -24.85 2.65
N VAL A 499 -12.36 -25.36 3.87
CA VAL A 499 -12.34 -24.55 5.09
C VAL A 499 -10.89 -24.21 5.45
N GLU A 500 -10.65 -22.94 5.66
CA GLU A 500 -9.36 -22.37 6.09
C GLU A 500 -9.56 -21.72 7.46
N PRO A 501 -9.33 -22.46 8.58
CA PRO A 501 -9.48 -21.91 9.92
C PRO A 501 -8.56 -20.71 10.11
N LYS A 502 -9.08 -19.65 10.73
CA LYS A 502 -8.30 -18.46 11.03
C LYS A 502 -7.46 -18.67 12.28
N ASN A 503 -6.31 -17.98 12.34
CA ASN A 503 -5.49 -17.93 13.55
C ASN A 503 -6.33 -17.44 14.75
N PRO A 504 -6.12 -17.93 15.98
CA PRO A 504 -6.82 -17.49 17.18
C PRO A 504 -6.81 -15.97 17.40
N TYR A 505 -5.81 -15.27 16.88
CA TYR A 505 -5.69 -13.82 16.85
C TYR A 505 -7.02 -13.13 16.48
N TYR A 506 -7.68 -13.52 15.39
CA TYR A 506 -8.89 -12.84 14.90
C TYR A 506 -10.08 -12.93 15.86
N ARG A 507 -10.16 -14.00 16.65
CA ARG A 507 -11.18 -14.16 17.69
C ARG A 507 -10.79 -13.44 18.97
N LEU A 508 -9.50 -13.45 19.31
CA LEU A 508 -8.99 -12.88 20.54
C LEU A 508 -8.94 -11.35 20.55
N LEU A 509 -8.92 -10.72 19.38
CA LEU A 509 -8.93 -9.26 19.23
C LEU A 509 -10.19 -8.56 19.75
N GLU A 510 -11.24 -9.29 20.09
CA GLU A 510 -12.40 -8.74 20.81
C GLU A 510 -12.08 -8.40 22.29
N LYS A 511 -10.93 -8.88 22.78
CA LYS A 511 -10.46 -8.64 24.15
C LYS A 511 -9.42 -7.52 24.18
N GLU A 512 -9.74 -6.45 24.91
CA GLU A 512 -8.84 -5.28 25.00
C GLU A 512 -7.48 -5.63 25.63
N GLU A 513 -7.43 -6.60 26.54
CA GLU A 513 -6.20 -7.09 27.14
C GLU A 513 -5.20 -7.66 26.11
N ILE A 514 -5.71 -8.39 25.10
CA ILE A 514 -4.89 -8.93 24.02
C ILE A 514 -4.36 -7.79 23.12
N VAL A 515 -5.22 -6.86 22.76
CA VAL A 515 -4.82 -5.67 21.97
C VAL A 515 -3.72 -4.88 22.70
N ASN A 516 -3.89 -4.67 24.02
CA ASN A 516 -2.87 -4.00 24.84
C ASN A 516 -1.57 -4.80 24.94
N ALA A 517 -1.63 -6.14 25.04
CA ALA A 517 -0.44 -7.00 25.06
C ALA A 517 0.34 -6.91 23.74
N ILE A 518 -0.36 -6.91 22.60
CA ILE A 518 0.26 -6.73 21.28
C ILE A 518 0.91 -5.34 21.19
N LEU A 519 0.20 -4.27 21.56
CA LEU A 519 0.77 -2.92 21.55
C LEU A 519 2.04 -2.84 22.39
N ALA A 520 2.02 -3.42 23.61
CA ALA A 520 3.17 -3.43 24.52
C ALA A 520 4.36 -4.20 23.94
N GLU A 521 4.14 -5.32 23.26
CA GLU A 521 5.17 -6.12 22.57
C GLU A 521 5.93 -5.27 21.52
N PHE A 522 5.23 -4.37 20.84
CA PHE A 522 5.82 -3.46 19.86
C PHE A 522 6.24 -2.09 20.47
N GLY A 523 6.28 -1.99 21.80
CA GLY A 523 6.75 -0.80 22.52
C GLY A 523 5.76 0.35 22.61
N LEU A 524 4.46 0.07 22.41
CA LEU A 524 3.38 1.06 22.50
C LEU A 524 2.53 0.84 23.74
N SER A 525 2.05 1.93 24.32
CA SER A 525 1.15 1.89 25.49
C SER A 525 0.28 3.16 25.57
N GLY A 526 -0.78 3.09 26.38
CA GLY A 526 -1.65 4.24 26.65
C GLY A 526 -2.89 4.30 25.76
N GLN A 527 -3.67 5.36 25.95
CA GLN A 527 -4.98 5.54 25.29
C GLN A 527 -4.85 6.00 23.82
N GLU A 528 -3.70 6.52 23.45
CA GLU A 528 -3.41 7.03 22.10
C GLU A 528 -2.60 6.03 21.26
N ALA A 529 -2.48 4.78 21.71
CA ALA A 529 -1.86 3.69 20.98
C ALA A 529 -2.93 2.90 20.23
N HIS A 530 -2.75 2.71 18.94
CA HIS A 530 -3.71 2.03 18.08
C HIS A 530 -3.02 0.96 17.22
N ILE A 531 -3.74 -0.14 16.95
CA ILE A 531 -3.40 -1.10 15.88
C ILE A 531 -4.22 -0.72 14.65
N VAL A 532 -3.57 -0.64 13.50
CA VAL A 532 -4.22 -0.45 12.19
C VAL A 532 -3.82 -1.61 11.29
N ASN A 533 -4.78 -2.40 10.84
CA ASN A 533 -4.54 -3.55 9.96
C ASN A 533 -5.62 -3.74 8.89
N GLY A 534 -5.35 -4.67 7.94
CA GLY A 534 -6.19 -5.04 6.82
C GLY A 534 -6.45 -6.54 6.73
N HIS A 535 -6.31 -7.12 5.52
CA HIS A 535 -6.29 -8.54 5.17
C HIS A 535 -7.64 -9.26 5.26
N ILE A 536 -8.44 -9.03 6.29
CA ILE A 536 -9.78 -9.63 6.43
C ILE A 536 -10.83 -8.54 6.35
N PRO A 537 -11.59 -8.51 5.24
CA PRO A 537 -12.57 -7.44 5.02
C PRO A 537 -13.68 -7.43 6.07
N ILE A 538 -14.01 -6.23 6.53
CA ILE A 538 -15.16 -5.96 7.40
C ILE A 538 -16.45 -6.13 6.58
N GLU A 539 -17.35 -6.96 7.06
CA GLU A 539 -18.66 -7.15 6.45
C GLU A 539 -19.67 -6.08 6.94
N ALA A 540 -19.47 -4.84 6.47
CA ALA A 540 -20.31 -3.69 6.87
C ALA A 540 -21.81 -3.94 6.65
N LYS A 541 -22.19 -4.67 5.59
CA LYS A 541 -23.58 -5.11 5.34
C LYS A 541 -24.17 -5.94 6.47
N LYS A 542 -23.34 -6.66 7.24
CA LYS A 542 -23.77 -7.44 8.40
C LYS A 542 -23.70 -6.67 9.70
N GLY A 543 -23.35 -5.38 9.65
CA GLY A 543 -23.24 -4.51 10.82
C GLY A 543 -21.92 -4.67 11.58
N GLU A 544 -20.89 -5.29 10.98
CA GLU A 544 -19.57 -5.37 11.59
C GLU A 544 -18.91 -4.00 11.61
N SER A 545 -18.34 -3.62 12.79
CA SER A 545 -17.65 -2.35 12.97
C SER A 545 -16.17 -2.48 12.65
N PRO A 546 -15.58 -1.54 11.87
CA PRO A 546 -14.15 -1.44 11.67
C PRO A 546 -13.39 -0.93 12.90
N VAL A 547 -14.10 -0.34 13.85
CA VAL A 547 -13.55 0.21 15.10
C VAL A 547 -13.84 -0.74 16.24
N LYS A 548 -12.82 -1.33 16.85
CA LYS A 548 -12.93 -2.31 17.93
C LYS A 548 -12.16 -1.85 19.17
N CYS A 549 -12.42 -2.47 20.31
CA CYS A 549 -11.75 -2.19 21.61
C CYS A 549 -11.67 -0.69 21.94
N GLY A 550 -12.81 0.02 21.81
CA GLY A 550 -12.86 1.45 22.13
C GLY A 550 -11.96 2.34 21.24
N GLY A 551 -11.63 1.89 20.04
CA GLY A 551 -10.76 2.61 19.09
C GLY A 551 -9.30 2.16 19.10
N LYS A 552 -8.89 1.24 19.97
CA LYS A 552 -7.51 0.73 20.00
C LYS A 552 -7.18 -0.18 18.84
N LEU A 553 -8.18 -0.77 18.19
CA LEU A 553 -8.02 -1.59 17.00
C LEU A 553 -8.89 -1.05 15.87
N LEU A 554 -8.25 -0.81 14.73
CA LEU A 554 -8.86 -0.24 13.52
C LEU A 554 -8.57 -1.19 12.35
N ILE A 555 -9.62 -1.90 11.89
CA ILE A 555 -9.55 -2.79 10.73
C ILE A 555 -10.04 -1.99 9.53
N ILE A 556 -9.12 -1.61 8.64
CA ILE A 556 -9.43 -0.69 7.54
C ILE A 556 -9.65 -1.39 6.19
N ASP A 557 -9.65 -2.72 6.14
CA ASP A 557 -10.09 -3.47 4.97
C ASP A 557 -11.62 -3.43 4.85
N GLY A 558 -12.12 -2.68 3.92
CA GLY A 558 -13.54 -2.56 3.58
C GLY A 558 -13.90 -3.24 2.25
N GLY A 559 -12.98 -4.03 1.66
CA GLY A 559 -13.18 -4.67 0.37
C GLY A 559 -13.01 -3.69 -0.79
N PHE A 560 -11.84 -3.09 -0.91
CA PHE A 560 -11.48 -2.16 -1.99
C PHE A 560 -11.61 -2.83 -3.36
N SER A 561 -11.20 -4.11 -3.46
CA SER A 561 -11.35 -4.91 -4.67
C SER A 561 -12.83 -5.11 -5.04
N LYS A 562 -13.15 -4.91 -6.31
CA LYS A 562 -14.49 -5.13 -6.87
C LYS A 562 -15.06 -6.52 -6.57
N ALA A 563 -14.21 -7.53 -6.44
CA ALA A 563 -14.60 -8.90 -6.10
C ALA A 563 -15.22 -9.03 -4.69
N TYR A 564 -14.87 -8.13 -3.75
CA TYR A 564 -15.38 -8.14 -2.38
C TYR A 564 -16.53 -7.16 -2.14
N GLN A 565 -16.67 -6.08 -2.90
CA GLN A 565 -17.70 -5.06 -2.73
C GLN A 565 -19.13 -5.61 -2.59
N PRO A 566 -19.54 -6.69 -3.31
CA PRO A 566 -20.85 -7.30 -3.11
C PRO A 566 -21.07 -7.87 -1.71
N LYS A 567 -19.99 -8.32 -1.04
CA LYS A 567 -20.04 -8.90 0.32
C LYS A 567 -19.96 -7.82 1.39
N THR A 568 -19.03 -6.88 1.24
CA THR A 568 -18.77 -5.82 2.22
C THR A 568 -19.82 -4.73 2.20
N GLY A 569 -20.32 -4.38 1.01
CA GLY A 569 -21.32 -3.31 0.79
C GLY A 569 -20.72 -1.91 0.66
N ILE A 570 -19.40 -1.82 0.76
CA ILE A 570 -18.61 -0.60 0.57
C ILE A 570 -17.38 -0.93 -0.28
N ALA A 571 -16.64 0.08 -0.66
CA ALA A 571 -15.46 -0.05 -1.51
C ALA A 571 -14.18 0.40 -0.78
N GLY A 572 -14.03 0.02 0.47
CA GLY A 572 -12.85 0.30 1.27
C GLY A 572 -13.03 1.43 2.28
N TYR A 573 -12.02 1.56 3.15
CA TYR A 573 -11.89 2.65 4.10
C TYR A 573 -10.59 3.41 3.89
N THR A 574 -10.58 4.70 4.26
CA THR A 574 -9.36 5.44 4.55
C THR A 574 -9.41 5.91 5.99
N LEU A 575 -8.43 5.54 6.80
CA LEU A 575 -8.23 6.16 8.10
C LEU A 575 -7.45 7.47 7.89
N ILE A 576 -7.90 8.54 8.51
CA ILE A 576 -7.30 9.87 8.44
C ILE A 576 -6.87 10.27 9.84
N TYR A 577 -5.57 10.49 10.05
CA TYR A 577 -5.03 10.99 11.29
C TYR A 577 -4.49 12.42 11.11
N ASN A 578 -5.15 13.39 11.68
CA ASN A 578 -4.78 14.80 11.60
C ASN A 578 -4.56 15.41 13.01
N SER A 579 -4.42 16.73 13.09
CA SER A 579 -4.20 17.43 14.35
C SER A 579 -5.39 17.40 15.33
N TYR A 580 -6.56 16.96 14.90
CA TYR A 580 -7.78 16.86 15.71
C TYR A 580 -8.10 15.42 16.15
N GLY A 581 -7.38 14.41 15.63
CA GLY A 581 -7.55 13.00 15.97
C GLY A 581 -7.72 12.09 14.77
N LEU A 582 -8.39 10.97 14.97
CA LEU A 582 -8.61 9.90 14.01
C LEU A 582 -10.04 9.90 13.48
N VAL A 583 -10.18 9.86 12.17
CA VAL A 583 -11.46 9.78 11.46
C VAL A 583 -11.37 8.69 10.39
N LEU A 584 -12.36 7.82 10.32
CA LEU A 584 -12.47 6.79 9.31
C LEU A 584 -13.47 7.24 8.22
N ALA A 585 -13.03 7.28 6.97
CA ALA A 585 -13.86 7.57 5.80
C ALA A 585 -14.19 6.27 5.07
N ALA A 586 -15.48 5.97 4.93
CA ALA A 586 -15.98 4.86 4.11
C ALA A 586 -16.17 5.30 2.66
N HIS A 587 -15.81 4.44 1.71
CA HIS A 587 -15.90 4.73 0.29
C HIS A 587 -17.04 3.94 -0.37
N GLU A 588 -17.78 4.60 -1.25
CA GLU A 588 -18.71 3.96 -2.17
C GLU A 588 -17.97 3.39 -3.38
N PRO A 589 -18.54 2.40 -4.10
CA PRO A 589 -17.95 1.89 -5.33
C PRO A 589 -17.72 3.00 -6.36
N PHE A 590 -16.51 3.04 -6.92
CA PHE A 590 -16.16 4.00 -7.98
C PHE A 590 -16.61 3.47 -9.34
N GLU A 591 -17.38 4.27 -10.09
CA GLU A 591 -17.89 3.86 -11.38
C GLU A 591 -16.86 4.10 -12.50
N SER A 592 -16.49 5.36 -12.75
CA SER A 592 -15.47 5.74 -13.73
C SER A 592 -15.03 7.20 -13.56
N VAL A 593 -13.84 7.53 -14.08
CA VAL A 593 -13.32 8.91 -14.15
C VAL A 593 -14.25 9.80 -14.97
N GLU A 594 -14.78 9.30 -16.09
CA GLU A 594 -15.70 10.05 -16.97
C GLU A 594 -16.97 10.49 -16.23
N LYS A 595 -17.60 9.57 -15.48
CA LYS A 595 -18.78 9.89 -14.65
C LYS A 595 -18.45 10.82 -13.50
N ALA A 596 -17.27 10.68 -12.89
CA ALA A 596 -16.83 11.57 -11.84
C ALA A 596 -16.64 13.00 -12.35
N VAL A 597 -16.09 13.19 -13.55
CA VAL A 597 -15.88 14.50 -14.16
C VAL A 597 -17.20 15.12 -14.64
N SER A 598 -18.08 14.35 -15.29
CA SER A 598 -19.34 14.84 -15.84
C SER A 598 -20.38 15.15 -14.76
N ASN A 599 -20.54 14.26 -13.79
CA ASN A 599 -21.57 14.37 -12.75
C ASN A 599 -21.02 14.95 -11.44
N GLY A 600 -19.69 15.06 -11.30
CA GLY A 600 -19.00 15.46 -10.07
C GLY A 600 -19.25 14.48 -8.92
N ASN A 601 -19.43 13.19 -9.19
CA ASN A 601 -19.65 12.19 -8.16
C ASN A 601 -18.40 11.99 -7.29
N ASP A 602 -18.62 11.85 -6.00
CA ASP A 602 -17.59 11.53 -5.02
C ASP A 602 -17.93 10.20 -4.35
N ILE A 603 -16.91 9.40 -4.00
CA ILE A 603 -17.10 8.06 -3.42
C ILE A 603 -17.08 8.04 -1.89
N VAL A 604 -16.89 9.18 -1.25
CA VAL A 604 -16.94 9.25 0.23
C VAL A 604 -18.40 9.31 0.67
N SER A 605 -18.90 8.22 1.22
CA SER A 605 -20.29 8.10 1.64
C SER A 605 -20.53 8.69 3.04
N HIS A 606 -19.69 8.34 4.02
CA HIS A 606 -19.80 8.83 5.40
C HIS A 606 -18.47 8.73 6.15
N THR A 607 -18.38 9.50 7.23
CA THR A 607 -17.21 9.48 8.11
C THR A 607 -17.61 9.04 9.52
N ILE A 608 -16.76 8.21 10.13
CA ILE A 608 -16.88 7.77 11.52
C ILE A 608 -15.78 8.47 12.33
N LEU A 609 -16.16 9.21 13.36
CA LEU A 609 -15.20 9.77 14.30
C LEU A 609 -14.69 8.63 15.20
N VAL A 610 -13.41 8.29 15.08
CA VAL A 610 -12.76 7.26 15.91
C VAL A 610 -12.26 7.86 17.22
N GLN A 611 -11.54 8.96 17.12
CA GLN A 611 -10.97 9.64 18.27
C GLN A 611 -10.91 11.15 18.02
N HIS A 612 -11.35 11.93 19.00
CA HIS A 612 -11.16 13.38 19.03
C HIS A 612 -10.26 13.76 20.21
N VAL A 613 -9.22 14.55 19.94
CA VAL A 613 -8.31 14.99 20.99
C VAL A 613 -8.80 16.28 21.63
N VAL A 614 -8.66 16.40 22.95
CA VAL A 614 -9.06 17.59 23.70
C VAL A 614 -8.21 18.81 23.31
N ARG A 615 -6.91 18.59 23.14
CA ARG A 615 -5.96 19.60 22.67
C ARG A 615 -5.49 19.26 21.27
N ARG A 616 -5.56 20.23 20.36
CA ARG A 616 -5.05 20.08 19.00
C ARG A 616 -3.59 19.62 19.01
N LYS A 617 -3.28 18.52 18.35
CA LYS A 617 -1.91 17.98 18.24
C LYS A 617 -1.03 18.87 17.38
N THR A 618 0.21 19.01 17.79
CA THR A 618 1.26 19.74 17.09
C THR A 618 2.34 18.78 16.57
N VAL A 619 3.29 19.30 15.82
CA VAL A 619 4.49 18.54 15.39
C VAL A 619 5.24 18.01 16.60
N ALA A 620 5.28 18.74 17.72
CA ALA A 620 5.90 18.29 18.97
C ALA A 620 5.32 16.96 19.50
N ASP A 621 4.07 16.64 19.19
CA ASP A 621 3.39 15.42 19.66
C ASP A 621 3.66 14.22 18.72
N THR A 622 4.51 14.36 17.70
CA THR A 622 4.83 13.34 16.68
C THR A 622 6.22 12.75 16.86
N ASP A 623 6.48 11.61 16.20
CA ASP A 623 7.83 11.00 16.18
C ASP A 623 8.86 11.92 15.51
N ASN A 624 8.48 12.63 14.43
CA ASN A 624 9.32 13.68 13.86
C ASN A 624 9.62 14.80 14.87
N GLY A 625 8.66 15.15 15.71
CA GLY A 625 8.86 16.12 16.79
C GLY A 625 9.85 15.62 17.86
N LYS A 626 9.90 14.31 18.14
CA LYS A 626 10.90 13.71 19.04
C LYS A 626 12.31 13.88 18.45
N VAL A 627 12.49 13.55 17.16
CA VAL A 627 13.76 13.72 16.44
C VAL A 627 14.17 15.19 16.41
N MET A 628 13.24 16.12 16.17
CA MET A 628 13.53 17.56 16.18
C MET A 628 14.02 18.03 17.57
N ARG A 629 13.43 17.53 18.66
CA ARG A 629 13.91 17.86 20.03
C ARG A 629 15.29 17.30 20.31
N GLU A 630 15.64 16.12 19.78
CA GLU A 630 17.00 15.58 19.86
C GLU A 630 17.98 16.48 19.10
N ASN A 631 17.65 16.87 17.86
CA ASN A 631 18.46 17.80 17.07
C ASN A 631 18.63 19.15 17.77
N ILE A 632 17.59 19.69 18.42
CA ILE A 632 17.70 20.93 19.20
C ILE A 632 18.71 20.77 20.34
N ARG A 633 18.64 19.67 21.11
CA ARG A 633 19.61 19.39 22.19
C ARG A 633 21.05 19.29 21.66
N ASP A 634 21.25 18.64 20.53
CA ASP A 634 22.57 18.51 19.90
C ASP A 634 23.11 19.88 19.47
N LEU A 635 22.26 20.75 18.91
CA LEU A 635 22.62 22.12 18.55
C LEU A 635 22.88 23.01 19.77
N GLU A 636 22.14 22.82 20.87
CA GLU A 636 22.39 23.51 22.14
C GLU A 636 23.77 23.10 22.72
N ASN A 637 24.11 21.81 22.66
CA ASN A 637 25.44 21.32 23.03
C ASN A 637 26.55 21.91 22.14
N LEU A 638 26.30 22.05 20.83
CA LEU A 638 27.22 22.70 19.90
C LEU A 638 27.40 24.20 20.25
N LEU A 639 26.31 24.91 20.53
CA LEU A 639 26.37 26.33 20.98
C LEU A 639 27.20 26.49 22.25
N GLN A 640 27.03 25.58 23.20
CA GLN A 640 27.84 25.57 24.43
C GLN A 640 29.30 25.34 24.11
N ALA A 641 29.63 24.37 23.23
CA ALA A 641 31.00 24.08 22.81
C ALA A 641 31.70 25.26 22.14
N TYR A 642 30.97 26.06 21.34
CA TYR A 642 31.45 27.31 20.75
C TYR A 642 31.75 28.36 21.85
N ARG A 643 30.80 28.58 22.77
CA ARG A 643 30.93 29.56 23.87
C ARG A 643 32.07 29.24 24.83
N GLU A 644 32.33 27.97 25.04
CA GLU A 644 33.43 27.49 25.89
C GLU A 644 34.80 27.42 25.17
N GLY A 645 34.82 27.70 23.85
CA GLY A 645 36.01 27.60 23.02
C GLY A 645 36.49 26.16 22.75
N THR A 646 35.69 25.13 23.08
CA THR A 646 36.00 23.72 22.81
C THR A 646 35.98 23.42 21.32
N ILE A 647 35.12 24.10 20.59
CA ILE A 647 35.05 24.14 19.11
C ILE A 647 35.17 25.60 18.68
N VAL A 648 35.96 25.84 17.65
CA VAL A 648 36.14 27.18 17.08
C VAL A 648 35.16 27.40 15.94
N GLU A 649 34.50 28.57 15.90
CA GLU A 649 33.68 28.98 14.79
C GLU A 649 34.49 29.08 13.49
N ASN A 650 33.85 28.73 12.37
CA ASN A 650 34.45 28.90 11.04
C ASN A 650 33.46 29.65 10.14
N PRO A 651 33.41 31.01 10.26
CA PRO A 651 32.42 31.85 9.59
C PRO A 651 32.57 31.92 8.07
#